data_abc2a38b4b55a4604b0f888bdcb83321
#
_entry.id   abc2a38b4b55a4604b0f888bdcb83321
#
_cell.length_a   1.000
_cell.length_b   1.000
_cell.length_c   1.000
_cell.angle_alpha   90.00
_cell.angle_beta   90.00
_cell.angle_gamma   90.00
#
_symmetry.space_group_name_H-M   'P 1'
#
loop_
_entity.id
_entity.type
_entity.pdbx_description
1 polymer ?
#
loop_
_entity_poly.entity_id
_entity_poly.type
_entity_poly.pdbx_seq_one_letter_code
_entity_poly.pdbx_strand_id
1 'polypeptide(L)'
;MKLETEIVNEKQKVLIVSKKSYQFLDYLKKCLKKYSVDVFVSPNNPGNLHIFDYCFFINEVPPLAQLKKSATFFIFFFINKKHLSLSLFKNLKKYKAIKINNENLNHNEVDRILWFIFSQTQEKVLKIDTVSPQLKKNVTLTPFRLKIKKLSTKKNLIILGFSLILLLHFLFIPFLITSSFFTYLSFQALKKEQVESSQSNLDKANKLYLLTKKLYSFSRPTLLFFNLALLPDSFIDIDLSSQQLVNQGIVLLKNGKEIQKIIFQKNKTDEEILELKLRFVKLHQGLKTISDQSLFLAQKINFPLTFFKKFNQQLLDYSDLTGKADKFISYFELVFSAKEPKKYLILFANNMELRPGGGFIGSFGILTTNYFTLDDLKIYDVYDADGQLTAHIAPPKPIEKYLQLPHWFLRDSNFSPDFLEDYNKALFFLDKEMGMTNFSGGMIITTSAIENILSVFGNLYLPDYKEYINDKNFYLKTQLYVEKNFFPGSIQKKVFLSSLIDQIFIKAENISLAKLGLAIKKSLDEKQIVVYLNDDKIQSLIDSSYWSGRVIEPNCSSPQKNCLIDYLFPYDANVGANKANLFINRFFNLKTTVDSQGNINHLFSLSYINSSPGETFPTGYYRNYLQLLLPLNSKIKSITKDGVLVEDSDQKDNLYKTIGFYFEVPPKKTVEIKISYQLGEKLTGDKLYQLIVQKQIGASNSDLVLQFSLAKNVTLTNHNFSPIVKDSEIVYNTSLSTDKIFLMELNKYE
;
A
#
# COMPACT_ATOMS: atom_id res chain seq x y z
N MET A 1 -25.78 18.34 28.92
CA MET A 1 -25.08 17.14 29.39
C MET A 1 -23.88 16.97 28.45
N LYS A 2 -22.68 17.38 28.86
CA LYS A 2 -21.44 17.27 28.08
C LYS A 2 -20.99 15.83 28.14
N LEU A 3 -21.02 15.12 27.05
CA LEU A 3 -20.32 13.84 26.88
C LEU A 3 -18.89 14.16 26.46
N GLU A 4 -17.98 14.19 27.42
CA GLU A 4 -16.55 14.07 27.20
C GLU A 4 -16.26 12.58 27.00
N THR A 5 -16.17 12.13 25.79
CA THR A 5 -15.56 10.84 25.48
C THR A 5 -14.06 11.04 25.40
N GLU A 6 -13.36 10.88 26.51
CA GLU A 6 -11.94 10.57 26.50
C GLU A 6 -11.78 9.21 25.83
N ILE A 7 -11.22 9.22 24.61
CA ILE A 7 -10.59 8.02 24.07
C ILE A 7 -9.28 7.88 24.83
N VAL A 8 -9.31 7.15 25.93
CA VAL A 8 -8.12 6.73 26.66
C VAL A 8 -7.42 5.69 25.77
N ASN A 9 -6.49 6.16 24.96
CA ASN A 9 -5.46 5.30 24.42
C ASN A 9 -4.61 4.90 25.62
N GLU A 10 -4.91 3.77 26.26
CA GLU A 10 -4.07 3.23 27.32
C GLU A 10 -2.70 2.94 26.74
N LYS A 11 -1.76 3.84 27.01
CA LYS A 11 -0.36 3.63 26.67
C LYS A 11 0.15 2.41 27.41
N GLN A 12 0.86 1.54 26.71
CA GLN A 12 1.51 0.41 27.37
C GLN A 12 2.44 0.88 28.49
N LYS A 13 2.37 0.23 29.65
CA LYS A 13 3.13 0.58 30.85
C LYS A 13 4.33 -0.35 31.00
N VAL A 14 5.52 0.23 31.03
CA VAL A 14 6.78 -0.50 31.23
C VAL A 14 7.40 -0.12 32.57
N LEU A 15 7.65 -1.11 33.42
CA LEU A 15 8.40 -0.95 34.67
C LEU A 15 9.85 -1.40 34.47
N ILE A 16 10.81 -0.57 34.84
CA ILE A 16 12.23 -0.92 34.91
C ILE A 16 12.65 -0.96 36.42
N VAL A 17 13.06 -2.14 36.86
CA VAL A 17 13.56 -2.34 38.24
C VAL A 17 15.08 -2.47 38.21
N SER A 18 15.80 -1.52 38.83
CA SER A 18 17.25 -1.51 38.86
C SER A 18 17.80 -0.80 40.12
N LYS A 19 18.63 -1.49 40.91
CA LYS A 19 19.31 -0.92 42.09
C LYS A 19 20.50 -0.02 41.73
N LYS A 20 21.05 -0.20 40.51
CA LYS A 20 22.19 0.60 40.02
C LYS A 20 21.74 1.39 38.78
N SER A 21 22.34 2.57 38.62
CA SER A 21 22.23 3.29 37.34
C SER A 21 23.24 2.74 36.34
N TYR A 22 22.77 2.39 35.14
CA TYR A 22 23.59 1.95 34.01
C TYR A 22 23.43 2.92 32.84
N GLN A 23 24.51 3.30 32.23
CA GLN A 23 24.50 4.30 31.12
C GLN A 23 23.57 3.91 29.96
N PHE A 24 23.45 2.64 29.61
CA PHE A 24 22.55 2.18 28.55
C PHE A 24 21.06 2.33 28.92
N LEU A 25 20.69 2.39 30.21
CA LEU A 25 19.30 2.57 30.64
C LEU A 25 18.71 3.90 30.20
N ASP A 26 19.49 4.95 30.14
CA ASP A 26 19.00 6.26 29.71
C ASP A 26 18.71 6.25 28.22
N TYR A 27 19.54 5.58 27.42
CA TYR A 27 19.25 5.37 26.01
C TYR A 27 18.05 4.42 25.81
N LEU A 28 17.95 3.34 26.56
CA LEU A 28 16.82 2.41 26.55
C LEU A 28 15.49 3.15 26.87
N LYS A 29 15.47 3.99 27.91
CA LYS A 29 14.30 4.83 28.26
C LYS A 29 13.93 5.77 27.12
N LYS A 30 14.92 6.42 26.50
CA LYS A 30 14.72 7.34 25.37
C LYS A 30 14.11 6.60 24.15
N CYS A 31 14.57 5.38 23.88
CA CYS A 31 14.02 4.56 22.81
C CYS A 31 12.59 4.09 23.12
N LEU A 32 12.31 3.63 24.34
CA LEU A 32 10.96 3.22 24.75
C LEU A 32 9.95 4.38 24.64
N LYS A 33 10.32 5.58 25.08
CA LYS A 33 9.45 6.77 24.95
C LYS A 33 9.06 7.13 23.51
N LYS A 34 9.89 6.79 22.52
CA LYS A 34 9.56 6.99 21.09
C LYS A 34 8.35 6.15 20.61
N TYR A 35 8.03 5.06 21.30
CA TYR A 35 6.93 4.15 20.97
C TYR A 35 5.63 4.43 21.74
N SER A 36 5.48 5.65 22.30
CA SER A 36 4.29 6.05 23.08
C SER A 36 4.01 5.14 24.28
N VAL A 37 5.06 4.73 24.97
CA VAL A 37 5.01 3.86 26.16
C VAL A 37 5.29 4.68 27.40
N ASP A 38 4.53 4.46 28.47
CA ASP A 38 4.80 5.07 29.78
C ASP A 38 5.85 4.25 30.54
N VAL A 39 7.00 4.86 30.84
CA VAL A 39 8.14 4.18 31.47
C VAL A 39 8.28 4.59 32.92
N PHE A 40 8.14 3.63 33.82
CA PHE A 40 8.31 3.76 35.26
C PHE A 40 9.65 3.14 35.67
N VAL A 41 10.36 3.77 36.58
CA VAL A 41 11.64 3.28 37.11
C VAL A 41 11.57 3.18 38.62
N SER A 42 11.91 2.01 39.15
CA SER A 42 11.94 1.78 40.59
C SER A 42 13.25 1.11 41.01
N PRO A 43 13.87 1.51 42.13
CA PRO A 43 15.04 0.81 42.67
C PRO A 43 14.68 -0.56 43.26
N ASN A 44 13.44 -0.77 43.67
CA ASN A 44 12.94 -1.97 44.30
C ASN A 44 11.69 -2.49 43.57
N ASN A 45 11.42 -3.80 43.69
CA ASN A 45 10.21 -4.39 43.19
C ASN A 45 8.97 -3.85 43.93
N PRO A 46 8.01 -3.17 43.27
CA PRO A 46 6.83 -2.58 43.90
C PRO A 46 5.76 -3.57 44.39
N GLY A 47 5.94 -4.87 44.14
CA GLY A 47 4.98 -5.92 44.51
C GLY A 47 3.79 -6.10 43.59
N ASN A 48 3.21 -5.03 43.07
CA ASN A 48 2.04 -5.05 42.18
C ASN A 48 2.46 -5.05 40.71
N LEU A 49 2.98 -6.17 40.20
CA LEU A 49 3.50 -6.26 38.84
C LEU A 49 2.40 -6.35 37.75
N HIS A 50 1.18 -6.69 38.11
CA HIS A 50 0.06 -6.89 37.18
C HIS A 50 -0.48 -5.61 36.55
N ILE A 51 -0.09 -4.43 37.04
CA ILE A 51 -0.49 -3.14 36.47
C ILE A 51 0.40 -2.70 35.29
N PHE A 52 1.47 -3.45 34.99
CA PHE A 52 2.41 -3.18 33.91
C PHE A 52 2.32 -4.25 32.82
N ASP A 53 2.42 -3.82 31.57
CA ASP A 53 2.44 -4.74 30.41
C ASP A 53 3.79 -5.46 30.29
N TYR A 54 4.88 -4.71 30.61
CA TYR A 54 6.26 -5.22 30.60
C TYR A 54 6.98 -4.85 31.88
N CYS A 55 7.73 -5.79 32.45
CA CYS A 55 8.60 -5.55 33.59
C CYS A 55 10.05 -5.96 33.27
N PHE A 56 10.97 -5.01 33.33
CA PHE A 56 12.40 -5.21 33.09
C PHE A 56 13.13 -5.28 34.43
N PHE A 57 13.71 -6.42 34.74
CA PHE A 57 14.50 -6.64 35.95
C PHE A 57 15.98 -6.70 35.63
N ILE A 58 16.78 -5.83 36.23
CA ILE A 58 18.21 -5.73 35.96
C ILE A 58 19.01 -6.29 37.15
N ASN A 59 19.69 -7.41 36.91
CA ASN A 59 20.44 -8.17 37.92
C ASN A 59 19.63 -8.60 39.15
N GLU A 60 18.29 -8.59 39.03
CA GLU A 60 17.37 -8.99 40.09
C GLU A 60 16.34 -9.98 39.55
N VAL A 61 15.90 -10.92 40.37
CA VAL A 61 14.81 -11.85 40.04
C VAL A 61 13.83 -11.82 41.24
N PRO A 62 12.59 -11.36 41.02
CA PRO A 62 11.60 -11.35 42.08
C PRO A 62 11.13 -12.77 42.44
N PRO A 63 10.46 -12.95 43.60
CA PRO A 63 9.96 -14.27 44.02
C PRO A 63 9.07 -14.89 42.94
N LEU A 64 9.28 -16.18 42.61
CA LEU A 64 8.57 -16.90 41.56
C LEU A 64 7.06 -16.93 41.73
N ALA A 65 6.57 -16.83 42.96
CA ALA A 65 5.14 -16.78 43.27
C ALA A 65 4.46 -15.52 42.71
N GLN A 66 5.17 -14.38 42.65
CA GLN A 66 4.68 -13.12 42.08
C GLN A 66 4.66 -13.16 40.54
N LEU A 67 5.61 -13.86 39.93
CA LEU A 67 5.72 -13.97 38.47
C LEU A 67 4.66 -14.91 37.86
N LYS A 68 4.25 -15.95 38.56
CA LYS A 68 3.30 -16.96 38.08
C LYS A 68 1.86 -16.47 37.95
N LYS A 69 1.47 -15.44 38.70
CA LYS A 69 0.09 -14.94 38.80
C LYS A 69 -0.22 -13.77 37.86
N SER A 70 0.77 -13.27 37.10
CA SER A 70 0.63 -12.06 36.30
C SER A 70 0.55 -12.35 34.80
N ALA A 71 -0.28 -11.59 34.07
CA ALA A 71 -0.34 -11.58 32.60
C ALA A 71 0.83 -10.80 31.96
N THR A 72 1.62 -10.10 32.76
CA THR A 72 2.76 -9.24 32.39
C THR A 72 3.87 -10.02 31.67
N PHE A 73 4.53 -9.38 30.73
CA PHE A 73 5.69 -9.95 30.04
C PHE A 73 6.98 -9.56 30.79
N PHE A 74 7.77 -10.53 31.21
CA PHE A 74 8.97 -10.33 32.02
C PHE A 74 10.25 -10.35 31.21
N ILE A 75 11.11 -9.37 31.38
CA ILE A 75 12.41 -9.25 30.75
C ILE A 75 13.50 -9.19 31.82
N PHE A 76 14.44 -10.14 31.79
CA PHE A 76 15.51 -10.24 32.76
C PHE A 76 16.85 -9.89 32.13
N PHE A 77 17.53 -8.89 32.65
CA PHE A 77 18.89 -8.51 32.27
C PHE A 77 19.90 -9.04 33.27
N PHE A 78 20.89 -9.77 32.79
CA PHE A 78 21.97 -10.31 33.60
C PHE A 78 23.31 -9.74 33.11
N ILE A 79 23.82 -8.78 33.87
CA ILE A 79 25.03 -8.04 33.52
C ILE A 79 26.16 -8.58 34.40
N ASN A 80 27.28 -9.03 33.79
CA ASN A 80 28.49 -9.54 34.45
C ASN A 80 28.27 -10.76 35.36
N LYS A 81 27.19 -11.54 35.20
CA LYS A 81 26.93 -12.76 35.99
C LYS A 81 27.35 -13.99 35.20
N LYS A 82 28.37 -14.73 35.72
CA LYS A 82 28.93 -15.91 35.08
C LYS A 82 28.01 -17.15 35.13
N HIS A 83 27.22 -17.33 36.18
CA HIS A 83 26.36 -18.50 36.37
C HIS A 83 24.93 -18.08 36.69
N LEU A 84 24.00 -18.34 35.81
CA LEU A 84 22.58 -18.28 36.08
C LEU A 84 21.91 -19.53 35.54
N SER A 85 21.27 -20.31 36.43
CA SER A 85 20.50 -21.45 36.03
C SER A 85 19.19 -20.99 35.38
N LEU A 86 19.09 -21.08 34.06
CA LEU A 86 17.87 -20.82 33.29
C LEU A 86 16.71 -21.74 33.67
N SER A 87 17.02 -22.82 34.45
CA SER A 87 16.03 -23.75 35.01
C SER A 87 15.00 -23.05 35.89
N LEU A 88 15.34 -21.91 36.51
CA LEU A 88 14.43 -21.11 37.33
C LEU A 88 13.21 -20.57 36.55
N PHE A 89 13.35 -20.38 35.25
CA PHE A 89 12.31 -19.77 34.40
C PHE A 89 11.51 -20.79 33.59
N LYS A 90 11.80 -22.09 33.68
CA LYS A 90 11.11 -23.14 32.88
C LYS A 90 9.59 -23.13 33.03
N ASN A 91 9.07 -22.64 34.15
CA ASN A 91 7.66 -22.62 34.47
C ASN A 91 6.97 -21.26 34.19
N LEU A 92 7.68 -20.27 33.59
CA LEU A 92 7.11 -18.99 33.20
C LEU A 92 6.66 -19.04 31.73
N LYS A 93 5.41 -18.64 31.47
CA LYS A 93 4.85 -18.65 30.11
C LYS A 93 5.37 -17.48 29.24
N LYS A 94 5.54 -16.29 29.82
CA LYS A 94 5.88 -15.05 29.10
C LYS A 94 7.14 -14.40 29.69
N TYR A 95 8.32 -14.76 29.17
CA TYR A 95 9.57 -14.12 29.56
C TYR A 95 10.62 -14.14 28.46
N LYS A 96 11.56 -13.19 28.52
CA LYS A 96 12.83 -13.19 27.78
C LYS A 96 13.99 -12.86 28.73
N ALA A 97 15.15 -13.43 28.47
CA ALA A 97 16.36 -13.20 29.26
C ALA A 97 17.49 -12.65 28.39
N ILE A 98 18.24 -11.67 28.87
CA ILE A 98 19.32 -11.03 28.15
C ILE A 98 20.58 -11.13 29.01
N LYS A 99 21.60 -11.79 28.47
CA LYS A 99 22.90 -11.93 29.13
C LYS A 99 23.90 -10.97 28.49
N ILE A 100 24.50 -10.11 29.31
CA ILE A 100 25.42 -9.06 28.89
C ILE A 100 26.74 -9.24 29.65
N ASN A 101 27.83 -9.31 28.93
CA ASN A 101 29.16 -9.54 29.55
C ASN A 101 29.89 -8.25 29.95
N ASN A 102 29.38 -7.06 29.53
CA ASN A 102 29.97 -5.77 29.89
C ASN A 102 28.87 -4.72 30.13
N GLU A 103 29.05 -3.82 31.09
CA GLU A 103 28.10 -2.77 31.46
C GLU A 103 27.95 -1.67 30.40
N ASN A 104 28.95 -1.47 29.55
CA ASN A 104 28.97 -0.43 28.53
C ASN A 104 28.44 -0.97 27.19
N LEU A 105 27.14 -0.84 26.97
CA LEU A 105 26.49 -1.16 25.70
C LEU A 105 26.50 0.06 24.77
N ASN A 106 26.81 -0.15 23.50
CA ASN A 106 26.64 0.87 22.46
C ASN A 106 25.19 0.93 21.98
N HIS A 107 24.84 1.95 21.21
CA HIS A 107 23.48 2.17 20.73
C HIS A 107 22.94 0.97 19.89
N ASN A 108 23.76 0.40 19.02
CA ASN A 108 23.35 -0.74 18.17
C ASN A 108 23.05 -2.00 19.00
N GLU A 109 23.76 -2.21 20.11
CA GLU A 109 23.52 -3.32 21.02
C GLU A 109 22.20 -3.14 21.77
N VAL A 110 21.87 -1.91 22.20
CA VAL A 110 20.59 -1.60 22.83
C VAL A 110 19.44 -1.76 21.83
N ASP A 111 19.60 -1.33 20.58
CA ASP A 111 18.59 -1.50 19.54
C ASP A 111 18.36 -2.99 19.22
N ARG A 112 19.42 -3.80 19.24
CA ARG A 112 19.33 -5.28 19.09
C ARG A 112 18.57 -5.92 20.26
N ILE A 113 18.78 -5.41 21.49
CA ILE A 113 18.03 -5.82 22.69
C ILE A 113 16.55 -5.49 22.53
N LEU A 114 16.21 -4.27 22.14
CA LEU A 114 14.83 -3.84 21.95
C LEU A 114 14.14 -4.69 20.85
N TRP A 115 14.83 -4.90 19.73
CA TRP A 115 14.33 -5.78 18.67
C TRP A 115 14.04 -7.19 19.20
N PHE A 116 14.96 -7.78 19.98
CA PHE A 116 14.76 -9.10 20.56
C PHE A 116 13.56 -9.12 21.53
N ILE A 117 13.41 -8.11 22.39
CA ILE A 117 12.31 -8.02 23.38
C ILE A 117 10.95 -8.02 22.68
N PHE A 118 10.78 -7.19 21.65
CA PHE A 118 9.48 -6.96 21.01
C PHE A 118 9.24 -7.83 19.76
N SER A 119 10.23 -8.60 19.30
CA SER A 119 10.04 -9.54 18.20
C SER A 119 9.28 -10.81 18.64
N GLN A 120 8.55 -11.41 17.69
CA GLN A 120 7.85 -12.69 17.91
C GLN A 120 8.77 -13.93 17.86
N THR A 121 10.08 -13.77 18.08
CA THR A 121 11.02 -14.91 18.06
C THR A 121 10.69 -15.89 19.19
N GLN A 122 10.77 -17.19 18.88
CA GLN A 122 10.62 -18.27 19.88
C GLN A 122 11.83 -18.38 20.83
N GLU A 123 12.94 -17.71 20.50
CA GLU A 123 14.11 -17.66 21.34
C GLU A 123 13.83 -16.90 22.64
N LYS A 124 14.17 -17.52 23.76
CA LYS A 124 13.94 -16.95 25.09
C LYS A 124 15.18 -16.28 25.69
N VAL A 125 16.35 -16.43 25.05
CA VAL A 125 17.63 -15.94 25.59
C VAL A 125 18.46 -15.27 24.51
N LEU A 126 18.85 -14.01 24.76
CA LEU A 126 19.81 -13.28 23.94
C LEU A 126 21.13 -13.15 24.71
N LYS A 127 22.25 -13.50 24.06
CA LYS A 127 23.61 -13.24 24.60
C LYS A 127 24.23 -12.08 23.80
N ILE A 128 24.81 -11.12 24.53
CA ILE A 128 25.55 -10.00 23.96
C ILE A 128 26.97 -10.06 24.53
N ASP A 129 27.90 -10.47 23.68
CA ASP A 129 29.32 -10.45 23.97
C ASP A 129 29.87 -9.13 23.43
N THR A 130 29.92 -8.11 24.28
CA THR A 130 30.58 -6.86 23.93
C THR A 130 32.07 -7.11 23.90
N VAL A 131 32.68 -6.92 22.75
CA VAL A 131 34.14 -6.76 22.69
C VAL A 131 34.45 -5.45 23.43
N SER A 132 35.02 -5.54 24.63
CA SER A 132 35.50 -4.32 25.33
C SER A 132 36.43 -3.57 24.38
N PRO A 133 36.21 -2.26 24.16
CA PRO A 133 37.28 -1.47 23.60
C PRO A 133 38.41 -1.54 24.62
N GLN A 134 39.42 -2.32 24.34
CA GLN A 134 40.67 -2.19 25.08
C GLN A 134 40.99 -0.70 25.05
N LEU A 135 40.98 -0.09 26.23
CA LEU A 135 41.55 1.20 26.48
C LEU A 135 42.85 1.26 25.67
N LYS A 136 42.85 2.11 24.65
CA LYS A 136 44.09 2.51 24.00
C LYS A 136 45.02 2.98 25.15
N LYS A 137 45.88 2.09 25.64
CA LYS A 137 47.13 2.53 26.21
C LYS A 137 47.68 3.46 25.16
N ASN A 138 48.00 4.68 25.57
CA ASN A 138 48.77 5.61 24.76
C ASN A 138 49.94 4.82 24.18
N VAL A 139 49.76 4.35 22.98
CA VAL A 139 50.86 3.91 22.15
C VAL A 139 51.51 5.23 21.75
N THR A 140 52.50 5.63 22.55
CA THR A 140 53.56 6.46 22.04
C THR A 140 53.89 5.82 20.69
N LEU A 141 53.63 6.58 19.63
CA LEU A 141 54.09 6.26 18.29
C LEU A 141 55.61 6.23 18.36
N THR A 142 56.16 5.12 18.86
CA THR A 142 57.50 4.76 18.45
C THR A 142 57.37 4.57 16.94
N PRO A 143 58.15 5.28 16.14
CA PRO A 143 58.10 5.08 14.72
C PRO A 143 58.31 3.58 14.52
N PHE A 144 57.32 2.94 13.89
CA PHE A 144 57.43 1.56 13.45
C PHE A 144 58.56 1.55 12.42
N ARG A 145 59.80 1.54 12.95
CA ARG A 145 60.97 1.13 12.17
C ARG A 145 60.69 -0.30 11.81
N LEU A 146 60.08 -0.49 10.65
CA LEU A 146 60.26 -1.70 9.88
C LEU A 146 61.74 -2.01 9.98
N LYS A 147 62.12 -2.98 10.85
CA LYS A 147 63.39 -3.67 10.70
C LYS A 147 63.25 -4.37 9.37
N ILE A 148 63.53 -3.65 8.31
CA ILE A 148 63.85 -4.22 7.02
C ILE A 148 65.11 -5.01 7.29
N LYS A 149 64.91 -6.30 7.71
CA LYS A 149 65.99 -7.29 7.60
C LYS A 149 66.49 -7.12 6.19
N LYS A 150 67.79 -6.74 6.03
CA LYS A 150 68.43 -6.53 4.73
C LYS A 150 67.88 -7.53 3.74
N LEU A 151 67.04 -7.06 2.80
CA LEU A 151 66.61 -7.80 1.62
C LEU A 151 67.84 -7.99 0.75
N SER A 152 68.74 -8.86 1.15
CA SER A 152 70.06 -9.05 0.49
C SER A 152 70.09 -10.24 -0.45
N THR A 153 68.91 -10.76 -0.84
CA THR A 153 68.88 -11.76 -1.90
C THR A 153 68.08 -11.21 -3.08
N LYS A 154 68.64 -11.31 -4.28
CA LYS A 154 68.00 -10.95 -5.57
C LYS A 154 66.59 -11.52 -5.65
N LYS A 155 66.33 -12.69 -5.03
CA LYS A 155 65.06 -13.36 -4.96
C LYS A 155 63.97 -12.54 -4.22
N ASN A 156 64.30 -11.87 -3.10
CA ASN A 156 63.38 -11.05 -2.33
C ASN A 156 63.05 -9.73 -3.05
N LEU A 157 63.98 -9.16 -3.79
CA LEU A 157 63.72 -7.99 -4.64
C LEU A 157 62.80 -8.32 -5.81
N ILE A 158 62.94 -9.47 -6.43
CA ILE A 158 62.08 -9.97 -7.50
C ILE A 158 60.64 -10.24 -6.96
N ILE A 159 60.50 -10.85 -5.79
CA ILE A 159 59.20 -11.07 -5.15
C ILE A 159 58.53 -9.73 -4.79
N LEU A 160 59.24 -8.76 -4.25
CA LEU A 160 58.73 -7.41 -3.96
C LEU A 160 58.28 -6.72 -5.22
N GLY A 161 59.07 -6.77 -6.27
CA GLY A 161 58.74 -6.18 -7.58
C GLY A 161 57.50 -6.81 -8.20
N PHE A 162 57.40 -8.13 -8.15
CA PHE A 162 56.25 -8.88 -8.62
C PHE A 162 55.00 -8.55 -7.80
N SER A 163 55.11 -8.49 -6.45
CA SER A 163 54.01 -8.12 -5.56
C SER A 163 53.52 -6.68 -5.81
N LEU A 164 54.42 -5.75 -6.10
CA LEU A 164 54.10 -4.35 -6.46
C LEU A 164 53.37 -4.27 -7.80
N ILE A 165 53.82 -4.98 -8.80
CA ILE A 165 53.19 -5.06 -10.12
C ILE A 165 51.78 -5.66 -9.99
N LEU A 166 51.62 -6.70 -9.22
CA LEU A 166 50.35 -7.37 -8.95
C LEU A 166 49.40 -6.40 -8.23
N LEU A 167 49.89 -5.64 -7.25
CA LEU A 167 49.10 -4.63 -6.53
C LEU A 167 48.65 -3.51 -7.45
N LEU A 168 49.50 -3.05 -8.37
CA LEU A 168 49.15 -2.05 -9.38
C LEU A 168 48.07 -2.55 -10.35
N HIS A 169 48.08 -3.82 -10.71
CA HIS A 169 47.06 -4.43 -11.60
C HIS A 169 45.66 -4.51 -10.97
N PHE A 170 45.53 -4.53 -9.64
CA PHE A 170 44.28 -4.55 -8.95
C PHE A 170 43.88 -3.21 -8.30
N LEU A 171 44.66 -2.15 -8.51
CA LEU A 171 44.44 -0.83 -7.93
C LEU A 171 43.12 -0.19 -8.38
N PHE A 172 42.54 -0.59 -9.50
CA PHE A 172 41.22 -0.10 -9.96
C PHE A 172 40.06 -0.58 -9.08
N ILE A 173 40.21 -1.72 -8.37
CA ILE A 173 39.12 -2.33 -7.58
C ILE A 173 38.61 -1.41 -6.44
N PRO A 174 39.46 -0.86 -5.55
CA PRO A 174 39.00 0.05 -4.50
C PRO A 174 38.33 1.32 -5.06
N PHE A 175 38.77 1.84 -6.21
CA PHE A 175 38.11 2.97 -6.87
C PHE A 175 36.74 2.58 -7.43
N LEU A 176 36.60 1.38 -8.04
CA LEU A 176 35.35 0.87 -8.52
C LEU A 176 34.33 0.68 -7.37
N ILE A 177 34.76 0.04 -6.27
CA ILE A 177 33.92 -0.15 -5.09
C ILE A 177 33.46 1.19 -4.51
N THR A 178 34.36 2.17 -4.43
CA THR A 178 34.03 3.50 -3.90
C THR A 178 33.11 4.27 -4.85
N SER A 179 33.30 4.15 -6.18
CA SER A 179 32.41 4.70 -7.20
C SER A 179 31.00 4.14 -7.03
N SER A 180 30.85 2.83 -6.99
CA SER A 180 29.57 2.15 -6.81
C SER A 180 28.91 2.53 -5.47
N PHE A 181 29.70 2.75 -4.41
CA PHE A 181 29.17 3.22 -3.12
C PHE A 181 28.59 4.64 -3.24
N PHE A 182 29.26 5.58 -3.90
CA PHE A 182 28.71 6.92 -4.12
C PHE A 182 27.52 6.91 -5.08
N THR A 183 27.50 6.03 -6.07
CA THR A 183 26.31 5.79 -6.92
C THR A 183 25.12 5.33 -6.08
N TYR A 184 25.33 4.39 -5.15
CA TYR A 184 24.31 3.96 -4.20
C TYR A 184 23.83 5.08 -3.28
N LEU A 185 24.75 5.91 -2.73
CA LEU A 185 24.35 7.08 -1.91
C LEU A 185 23.57 8.11 -2.73
N SER A 186 23.94 8.34 -3.98
CA SER A 186 23.21 9.19 -4.90
C SER A 186 21.79 8.68 -5.13
N PHE A 187 21.62 7.38 -5.35
CA PHE A 187 20.33 6.74 -5.50
C PHE A 187 19.47 6.84 -4.21
N GLN A 188 20.06 6.69 -3.02
CA GLN A 188 19.35 6.85 -1.76
C GLN A 188 18.88 8.30 -1.53
N ALA A 189 19.69 9.28 -1.93
CA ALA A 189 19.32 10.70 -1.90
C ALA A 189 18.18 11.00 -2.90
N LEU A 190 18.24 10.40 -4.11
CA LEU A 190 17.21 10.50 -5.13
C LEU A 190 15.85 9.98 -4.63
N LYS A 191 15.82 8.83 -3.97
CA LYS A 191 14.61 8.28 -3.33
C LYS A 191 13.98 9.23 -2.32
N LYS A 192 14.77 10.07 -1.68
CA LYS A 192 14.32 11.10 -0.73
C LYS A 192 14.04 12.45 -1.41
N GLU A 193 14.11 12.50 -2.74
CA GLU A 193 13.95 13.71 -3.55
C GLU A 193 14.96 14.83 -3.23
N GLN A 194 16.10 14.47 -2.62
CA GLN A 194 17.21 15.36 -2.30
C GLN A 194 18.12 15.52 -3.52
N VAL A 195 17.65 16.29 -4.51
CA VAL A 195 18.27 16.39 -5.84
C VAL A 195 19.74 16.87 -5.76
N GLU A 196 20.03 17.89 -4.96
CA GLU A 196 21.39 18.45 -4.81
C GLU A 196 22.36 17.43 -4.18
N SER A 197 21.91 16.74 -3.14
CA SER A 197 22.71 15.69 -2.49
C SER A 197 22.95 14.51 -3.44
N SER A 198 21.92 14.13 -4.21
CA SER A 198 22.03 13.09 -5.22
C SER A 198 23.05 13.48 -6.30
N GLN A 199 22.95 14.70 -6.84
CA GLN A 199 23.88 15.21 -7.84
C GLN A 199 25.33 15.23 -7.32
N SER A 200 25.55 15.76 -6.11
CA SER A 200 26.89 15.81 -5.49
C SER A 200 27.52 14.42 -5.32
N ASN A 201 26.74 13.43 -4.91
CA ASN A 201 27.22 12.06 -4.79
C ASN A 201 27.50 11.42 -6.16
N LEU A 202 26.65 11.70 -7.17
CA LEU A 202 26.86 11.22 -8.53
C LEU A 202 28.15 11.80 -9.16
N ASP A 203 28.43 13.09 -8.92
CA ASP A 203 29.66 13.74 -9.41
C ASP A 203 30.90 13.09 -8.80
N LYS A 204 30.86 12.72 -7.50
CA LYS A 204 31.92 11.96 -6.84
C LYS A 204 32.09 10.56 -7.46
N ALA A 205 30.97 9.87 -7.68
CA ALA A 205 30.96 8.56 -8.32
C ALA A 205 31.61 8.64 -9.71
N ASN A 206 31.21 9.61 -10.53
CA ASN A 206 31.74 9.78 -11.89
C ASN A 206 33.25 10.06 -11.91
N LYS A 207 33.77 10.92 -11.01
CA LYS A 207 35.20 11.14 -10.86
C LYS A 207 35.95 9.84 -10.54
N LEU A 208 35.42 9.05 -9.61
CA LEU A 208 36.03 7.76 -9.23
C LEU A 208 35.92 6.72 -10.35
N TYR A 209 34.82 6.69 -11.07
CA TYR A 209 34.66 5.86 -12.27
C TYR A 209 35.70 6.17 -13.35
N LEU A 210 35.95 7.45 -13.64
CA LEU A 210 36.97 7.86 -14.61
C LEU A 210 38.37 7.39 -14.19
N LEU A 211 38.70 7.48 -12.90
CA LEU A 211 39.91 6.92 -12.34
C LEU A 211 39.98 5.40 -12.46
N THR A 212 38.89 4.72 -12.14
CA THR A 212 38.74 3.26 -12.32
C THR A 212 39.02 2.88 -13.76
N LYS A 213 38.38 3.53 -14.72
CA LYS A 213 38.55 3.28 -16.15
C LYS A 213 40.00 3.45 -16.60
N LYS A 214 40.66 4.53 -16.15
CA LYS A 214 42.08 4.82 -16.46
C LYS A 214 43.02 3.75 -15.88
N LEU A 215 42.79 3.32 -14.63
CA LEU A 215 43.62 2.28 -14.00
C LEU A 215 43.35 0.91 -14.63
N TYR A 216 42.08 0.62 -14.91
CA TYR A 216 41.69 -0.64 -15.54
C TYR A 216 42.20 -0.79 -16.96
N SER A 217 42.27 0.31 -17.76
CA SER A 217 42.83 0.25 -19.11
C SER A 217 44.29 -0.24 -19.13
N PHE A 218 45.04 0.04 -18.06
CA PHE A 218 46.40 -0.51 -17.87
C PHE A 218 46.37 -2.02 -17.54
N SER A 219 45.43 -2.47 -16.73
CA SER A 219 45.35 -3.83 -16.24
C SER A 219 44.66 -4.78 -17.23
N ARG A 220 43.72 -4.27 -18.03
CA ARG A 220 42.86 -5.05 -18.92
C ARG A 220 43.58 -5.96 -19.90
N PRO A 221 44.67 -5.55 -20.61
CA PRO A 221 45.38 -6.44 -21.53
C PRO A 221 45.94 -7.70 -20.83
N THR A 222 46.50 -7.52 -19.63
CA THR A 222 47.05 -8.63 -18.83
C THR A 222 45.91 -9.55 -18.35
N LEU A 223 44.80 -9.01 -17.88
CA LEU A 223 43.65 -9.76 -17.45
C LEU A 223 42.99 -10.51 -18.63
N LEU A 224 42.96 -9.95 -19.82
CA LEU A 224 42.49 -10.61 -21.05
C LEU A 224 43.36 -11.81 -21.41
N PHE A 225 44.66 -11.66 -21.32
CA PHE A 225 45.61 -12.75 -21.57
C PHE A 225 45.39 -13.98 -20.68
N PHE A 226 44.95 -13.73 -19.41
CA PHE A 226 44.62 -14.80 -18.44
C PHE A 226 43.14 -15.18 -18.41
N ASN A 227 42.34 -14.69 -19.33
CA ASN A 227 40.86 -14.89 -19.34
C ASN A 227 40.13 -14.40 -18.07
N LEU A 228 40.68 -13.40 -17.38
CA LEU A 228 40.15 -12.86 -16.11
C LEU A 228 39.43 -11.49 -16.30
N ALA A 229 39.36 -10.95 -17.51
CA ALA A 229 38.78 -9.61 -17.75
C ALA A 229 37.26 -9.56 -17.73
N LEU A 230 36.57 -10.68 -17.96
CA LEU A 230 35.12 -10.75 -18.11
C LEU A 230 34.36 -10.18 -16.89
N LEU A 231 34.77 -10.53 -15.68
CA LEU A 231 34.14 -10.05 -14.44
C LEU A 231 34.38 -8.54 -14.21
N PRO A 232 35.63 -8.02 -14.24
CA PRO A 232 35.87 -6.60 -14.15
C PRO A 232 35.15 -5.77 -15.22
N ASP A 233 35.19 -6.21 -16.50
CA ASP A 233 34.44 -5.55 -17.58
C ASP A 233 32.96 -5.43 -17.23
N SER A 234 32.35 -6.52 -16.75
CA SER A 234 30.92 -6.53 -16.35
C SER A 234 30.63 -5.57 -15.19
N PHE A 235 31.45 -5.55 -14.14
CA PHE A 235 31.24 -4.67 -13.00
C PHE A 235 31.44 -3.19 -13.33
N ILE A 236 32.40 -2.84 -14.19
CA ILE A 236 32.62 -1.48 -14.66
C ILE A 236 31.45 -1.00 -15.50
N ASP A 237 30.91 -1.87 -16.38
CA ASP A 237 29.73 -1.58 -17.18
C ASP A 237 28.46 -1.40 -16.32
N ILE A 238 28.29 -2.24 -15.26
CA ILE A 238 27.19 -2.12 -14.31
C ILE A 238 27.26 -0.80 -13.54
N ASP A 239 28.46 -0.41 -13.09
CA ASP A 239 28.66 0.88 -12.37
C ASP A 239 28.31 2.06 -13.27
N LEU A 240 28.78 2.08 -14.52
CA LEU A 240 28.44 3.13 -15.50
C LEU A 240 26.92 3.17 -15.77
N SER A 241 26.32 2.04 -16.06
CA SER A 241 24.88 1.98 -16.36
C SER A 241 24.05 2.40 -15.15
N SER A 242 24.49 2.07 -13.93
CA SER A 242 23.85 2.51 -12.69
C SER A 242 23.96 4.02 -12.49
N GLN A 243 25.11 4.63 -12.79
CA GLN A 243 25.29 6.09 -12.75
C GLN A 243 24.38 6.79 -13.78
N GLN A 244 24.28 6.25 -14.99
CA GLN A 244 23.39 6.78 -16.04
C GLN A 244 21.93 6.71 -15.59
N LEU A 245 21.49 5.59 -15.00
CA LEU A 245 20.14 5.43 -14.47
C LEU A 245 19.83 6.47 -13.38
N VAL A 246 20.74 6.69 -12.43
CA VAL A 246 20.58 7.70 -11.39
C VAL A 246 20.54 9.11 -11.97
N ASN A 247 21.39 9.40 -12.95
CA ASN A 247 21.38 10.70 -13.63
C ASN A 247 20.05 10.98 -14.34
N GLN A 248 19.49 9.99 -15.04
CA GLN A 248 18.18 10.12 -15.66
C GLN A 248 17.09 10.36 -14.60
N GLY A 249 17.15 9.69 -13.45
CA GLY A 249 16.26 9.94 -12.33
C GLY A 249 16.34 11.37 -11.79
N ILE A 250 17.55 11.95 -11.69
CA ILE A 250 17.76 13.35 -11.29
C ILE A 250 17.11 14.31 -12.30
N VAL A 251 17.37 14.07 -13.61
CA VAL A 251 16.76 14.88 -14.69
C VAL A 251 15.24 14.80 -14.66
N LEU A 252 14.70 13.60 -14.46
CA LEU A 252 13.27 13.35 -14.37
C LEU A 252 12.64 14.13 -13.22
N LEU A 253 13.24 14.09 -12.02
CA LEU A 253 12.73 14.83 -10.86
C LEU A 253 12.79 16.35 -11.06
N LYS A 254 13.89 16.87 -11.63
CA LYS A 254 14.00 18.30 -11.96
C LYS A 254 12.89 18.72 -12.94
N ASN A 255 12.71 17.94 -14.00
CA ASN A 255 11.69 18.21 -15.01
C ASN A 255 10.27 18.13 -14.42
N GLY A 256 9.99 17.14 -13.56
CA GLY A 256 8.71 17.00 -12.86
C GLY A 256 8.40 18.21 -11.97
N LYS A 257 9.37 18.74 -11.22
CA LYS A 257 9.18 19.95 -10.41
C LYS A 257 8.82 21.18 -11.25
N GLU A 258 9.43 21.36 -12.41
CA GLU A 258 9.08 22.46 -13.31
C GLU A 258 7.68 22.29 -13.91
N ILE A 259 7.30 21.06 -14.30
CA ILE A 259 5.94 20.74 -14.71
C ILE A 259 4.95 21.11 -13.61
N GLN A 260 5.25 20.70 -12.36
CA GLN A 260 4.42 20.99 -11.20
C GLN A 260 4.19 22.48 -11.02
N LYS A 261 5.26 23.28 -11.06
CA LYS A 261 5.20 24.73 -10.94
C LYS A 261 4.28 25.35 -11.99
N ILE A 262 4.40 24.94 -13.26
CA ILE A 262 3.59 25.50 -14.35
C ILE A 262 2.13 25.04 -14.24
N ILE A 263 1.86 23.75 -13.90
CA ILE A 263 0.48 23.21 -13.83
C ILE A 263 -0.36 23.95 -12.80
N PHE A 264 0.18 24.25 -11.62
CA PHE A 264 -0.57 24.90 -10.55
C PHE A 264 -0.64 26.45 -10.69
N GLN A 265 -0.02 27.02 -11.70
CA GLN A 265 -0.18 28.43 -12.05
C GLN A 265 -1.58 28.69 -12.59
N LYS A 266 -2.33 29.69 -12.04
CA LYS A 266 -3.69 30.00 -12.47
C LYS A 266 -3.77 30.55 -13.90
N ASN A 267 -2.89 31.51 -14.24
CA ASN A 267 -2.84 32.12 -15.57
C ASN A 267 -1.56 31.67 -16.25
N LYS A 268 -1.69 31.06 -17.43
CA LYS A 268 -0.56 30.60 -18.23
C LYS A 268 -0.47 31.37 -19.54
N THR A 269 0.74 31.76 -19.92
CA THR A 269 1.02 32.31 -21.25
C THR A 269 1.13 31.18 -22.26
N ASP A 270 1.00 31.49 -23.55
CA ASP A 270 1.20 30.51 -24.63
C ASP A 270 2.61 29.91 -24.61
N GLU A 271 3.61 30.70 -24.19
CA GLU A 271 4.98 30.23 -24.02
C GLU A 271 5.11 29.19 -22.90
N GLU A 272 4.47 29.42 -21.75
CA GLU A 272 4.45 28.46 -20.63
C GLU A 272 3.73 27.18 -21.00
N ILE A 273 2.66 27.25 -21.78
CA ILE A 273 1.94 26.06 -22.29
C ILE A 273 2.83 25.28 -23.28
N LEU A 274 3.55 25.98 -24.16
CA LEU A 274 4.51 25.32 -25.06
C LEU A 274 5.65 24.67 -24.28
N GLU A 275 6.18 25.37 -23.27
CA GLU A 275 7.21 24.82 -22.37
C GLU A 275 6.68 23.57 -21.65
N LEU A 276 5.48 23.60 -21.13
CA LEU A 276 4.85 22.47 -20.46
C LEU A 276 4.75 21.23 -21.36
N LYS A 277 4.34 21.41 -22.62
CA LYS A 277 4.30 20.30 -23.61
C LYS A 277 5.69 19.73 -23.87
N LEU A 278 6.70 20.58 -24.08
CA LEU A 278 8.06 20.10 -24.26
C LEU A 278 8.58 19.33 -23.03
N ARG A 279 8.17 19.75 -21.84
CA ARG A 279 8.50 19.06 -20.58
C ARG A 279 7.79 17.71 -20.45
N PHE A 280 6.55 17.59 -20.91
CA PHE A 280 5.86 16.28 -20.96
C PHE A 280 6.58 15.33 -21.92
N VAL A 281 6.98 15.78 -23.11
CA VAL A 281 7.75 14.95 -24.05
C VAL A 281 9.06 14.47 -23.39
N LYS A 282 9.79 15.34 -22.69
CA LYS A 282 11.00 14.97 -21.94
C LYS A 282 10.70 14.00 -20.79
N LEU A 283 9.54 14.14 -20.14
CA LEU A 283 9.10 13.27 -19.07
C LEU A 283 8.86 11.84 -19.58
N HIS A 284 8.13 11.69 -20.68
CA HIS A 284 7.90 10.42 -21.37
C HIS A 284 9.20 9.75 -21.81
N GLN A 285 10.08 10.50 -22.49
CA GLN A 285 11.39 10.01 -22.89
C GLN A 285 12.22 9.53 -21.70
N GLY A 286 12.21 10.31 -20.61
CA GLY A 286 12.92 9.98 -19.37
C GLY A 286 12.40 8.72 -18.70
N LEU A 287 11.09 8.58 -18.58
CA LEU A 287 10.46 7.38 -18.01
C LEU A 287 10.75 6.13 -18.82
N LYS A 288 10.63 6.23 -20.14
CA LYS A 288 10.98 5.13 -21.05
C LYS A 288 12.46 4.74 -20.93
N THR A 289 13.36 5.74 -20.92
CA THR A 289 14.80 5.49 -20.77
C THR A 289 15.11 4.78 -19.44
N ILE A 290 14.47 5.19 -18.32
CA ILE A 290 14.65 4.54 -17.02
C ILE A 290 14.12 3.12 -17.07
N SER A 291 12.96 2.88 -17.68
CA SER A 291 12.39 1.53 -17.84
C SER A 291 13.35 0.61 -18.60
N ASP A 292 13.82 1.05 -19.78
CA ASP A 292 14.70 0.26 -20.64
C ASP A 292 16.07 0.00 -19.99
N GLN A 293 16.67 1.01 -19.34
CA GLN A 293 17.93 0.87 -18.62
C GLN A 293 17.80 -0.03 -17.38
N SER A 294 16.68 0.02 -16.69
CA SER A 294 16.42 -0.86 -15.54
C SER A 294 16.33 -2.32 -15.98
N LEU A 295 15.62 -2.61 -17.07
CA LEU A 295 15.54 -3.96 -17.65
C LEU A 295 16.91 -4.45 -18.12
N PHE A 296 17.68 -3.59 -18.82
CA PHE A 296 19.01 -3.93 -19.28
C PHE A 296 19.96 -4.26 -18.12
N LEU A 297 19.94 -3.46 -17.05
CA LEU A 297 20.73 -3.74 -15.84
C LEU A 297 20.27 -5.04 -15.15
N ALA A 298 18.97 -5.28 -15.06
CA ALA A 298 18.43 -6.49 -14.47
C ALA A 298 18.90 -7.74 -15.21
N GLN A 299 18.99 -7.70 -16.55
CA GLN A 299 19.51 -8.80 -17.35
C GLN A 299 21.02 -9.03 -17.15
N LYS A 300 21.80 -7.95 -16.99
CA LYS A 300 23.25 -8.04 -16.73
C LYS A 300 23.59 -8.55 -15.33
N ILE A 301 22.75 -8.27 -14.32
CA ILE A 301 22.98 -8.64 -12.93
C ILE A 301 22.39 -10.03 -12.65
N ASN A 302 22.91 -11.06 -13.25
CA ASN A 302 22.48 -12.44 -13.01
C ASN A 302 23.52 -13.23 -12.19
N PHE A 303 23.82 -12.75 -10.99
CA PHE A 303 24.72 -13.44 -10.05
C PHE A 303 23.93 -14.25 -9.03
N PRO A 304 24.40 -15.48 -8.65
CA PRO A 304 23.66 -16.41 -7.78
C PRO A 304 23.50 -15.96 -6.32
N LEU A 305 24.16 -14.87 -5.91
CA LEU A 305 24.10 -14.35 -4.55
C LEU A 305 22.75 -13.68 -4.25
N THR A 306 22.20 -13.91 -3.06
CA THR A 306 20.88 -13.39 -2.61
C THR A 306 20.76 -11.87 -2.68
N PHE A 307 21.85 -11.14 -2.45
CA PHE A 307 21.89 -9.67 -2.58
C PHE A 307 21.61 -9.24 -4.03
N PHE A 308 22.25 -9.87 -5.02
CA PHE A 308 22.04 -9.53 -6.43
C PHE A 308 20.65 -9.92 -6.92
N LYS A 309 20.08 -11.02 -6.45
CA LYS A 309 18.69 -11.40 -6.75
C LYS A 309 17.70 -10.34 -6.27
N LYS A 310 17.88 -9.82 -5.05
CA LYS A 310 17.02 -8.77 -4.50
C LYS A 310 17.17 -7.46 -5.27
N PHE A 311 18.39 -7.11 -5.66
CA PHE A 311 18.66 -5.90 -6.45
C PHE A 311 18.08 -6.01 -7.86
N ASN A 312 18.23 -7.17 -8.50
CA ASN A 312 17.61 -7.47 -9.80
C ASN A 312 16.08 -7.30 -9.73
N GLN A 313 15.41 -7.89 -8.72
CA GLN A 313 13.98 -7.72 -8.54
C GLN A 313 13.58 -6.25 -8.39
N GLN A 314 14.34 -5.46 -7.64
CA GLN A 314 14.08 -4.03 -7.51
C GLN A 314 14.20 -3.29 -8.85
N LEU A 315 15.14 -3.64 -9.72
CA LEU A 315 15.25 -3.05 -11.05
C LEU A 315 14.05 -3.40 -11.94
N LEU A 316 13.56 -4.63 -11.88
CA LEU A 316 12.35 -5.06 -12.58
C LEU A 316 11.11 -4.30 -12.06
N ASP A 317 11.00 -4.14 -10.73
CA ASP A 317 9.93 -3.38 -10.10
C ASP A 317 9.97 -1.89 -10.54
N TYR A 318 11.15 -1.29 -10.65
CA TYR A 318 11.31 0.09 -11.16
C TYR A 318 10.94 0.22 -12.64
N SER A 319 11.29 -0.77 -13.46
CA SER A 319 10.89 -0.77 -14.88
C SER A 319 9.37 -0.83 -15.02
N ASP A 320 8.70 -1.71 -14.29
CA ASP A 320 7.24 -1.82 -14.26
C ASP A 320 6.59 -0.52 -13.75
N LEU A 321 7.10 0.02 -12.65
CA LEU A 321 6.58 1.26 -12.05
C LEU A 321 6.71 2.46 -13.01
N THR A 322 7.86 2.62 -13.68
CA THR A 322 8.05 3.72 -14.63
C THR A 322 7.19 3.56 -15.89
N GLY A 323 6.99 2.33 -16.37
CA GLY A 323 6.05 2.06 -17.46
C GLY A 323 4.59 2.39 -17.10
N LYS A 324 4.17 2.07 -15.86
CA LYS A 324 2.85 2.45 -15.35
C LYS A 324 2.71 3.97 -15.14
N ALA A 325 3.77 4.63 -14.66
CA ALA A 325 3.81 6.08 -14.50
C ALA A 325 3.69 6.79 -15.86
N ASP A 326 4.37 6.30 -16.88
CA ASP A 326 4.31 6.84 -18.24
C ASP A 326 2.88 6.79 -18.81
N LYS A 327 2.19 5.66 -18.65
CA LYS A 327 0.77 5.52 -19.02
C LYS A 327 -0.12 6.49 -18.26
N PHE A 328 0.06 6.59 -16.94
CA PHE A 328 -0.72 7.50 -16.10
C PHE A 328 -0.57 8.97 -16.53
N ILE A 329 0.67 9.39 -16.83
CA ILE A 329 0.96 10.76 -17.30
C ILE A 329 0.33 10.99 -18.68
N SER A 330 0.36 9.99 -19.57
CA SER A 330 -0.32 10.08 -20.88
C SER A 330 -1.82 10.32 -20.73
N TYR A 331 -2.49 9.68 -19.76
CA TYR A 331 -3.91 9.94 -19.49
C TYR A 331 -4.14 11.37 -19.04
N PHE A 332 -3.31 11.85 -18.10
CA PHE A 332 -3.39 13.24 -17.63
C PHE A 332 -3.22 14.23 -18.79
N GLU A 333 -2.19 14.04 -19.60
CA GLU A 333 -1.92 14.92 -20.75
C GLU A 333 -3.09 14.94 -21.73
N LEU A 334 -3.65 13.78 -22.08
CA LEU A 334 -4.79 13.68 -23.00
C LEU A 334 -6.04 14.42 -22.46
N VAL A 335 -6.33 14.27 -21.17
CA VAL A 335 -7.48 14.94 -20.54
C VAL A 335 -7.33 16.45 -20.53
N PHE A 336 -6.12 16.97 -20.24
CA PHE A 336 -5.88 18.41 -20.06
C PHE A 336 -5.41 19.14 -21.32
N SER A 337 -5.03 18.44 -22.39
CA SER A 337 -4.50 19.04 -23.63
C SER A 337 -5.55 19.63 -24.56
N ALA A 338 -6.84 19.43 -24.28
CA ALA A 338 -7.92 19.94 -25.11
C ALA A 338 -7.91 21.48 -25.14
N LYS A 339 -7.97 22.06 -26.35
CA LYS A 339 -7.98 23.51 -26.57
C LYS A 339 -9.33 24.16 -26.24
N GLU A 340 -10.39 23.37 -26.19
CA GLU A 340 -11.73 23.85 -25.85
C GLU A 340 -12.02 23.54 -24.39
N PRO A 341 -12.75 24.41 -23.67
CA PRO A 341 -13.15 24.15 -22.29
C PRO A 341 -13.93 22.85 -22.16
N LYS A 342 -13.50 21.97 -21.30
CA LYS A 342 -14.17 20.70 -20.99
C LYS A 342 -14.67 20.69 -19.56
N LYS A 343 -15.86 20.16 -19.35
CA LYS A 343 -16.49 20.01 -18.04
C LYS A 343 -16.46 18.55 -17.62
N TYR A 344 -16.06 18.31 -16.39
CA TYR A 344 -16.05 17.00 -15.78
C TYR A 344 -16.88 17.00 -14.50
N LEU A 345 -17.70 15.97 -14.34
CA LEU A 345 -18.50 15.79 -13.13
C LEU A 345 -17.66 15.05 -12.07
N ILE A 346 -17.59 15.59 -10.86
CA ILE A 346 -16.97 14.94 -9.70
C ILE A 346 -18.07 14.64 -8.68
N LEU A 347 -18.30 13.36 -8.38
CA LEU A 347 -19.21 12.93 -7.33
C LEU A 347 -18.41 12.63 -6.06
N PHE A 348 -18.64 13.38 -4.99
CA PHE A 348 -18.01 13.16 -3.69
C PHE A 348 -18.86 12.18 -2.87
N ALA A 349 -18.37 10.95 -2.75
CA ALA A 349 -19.09 9.85 -2.13
C ALA A 349 -18.59 9.55 -0.71
N ASN A 350 -19.51 9.51 0.25
CA ASN A 350 -19.20 9.05 1.61
C ASN A 350 -19.30 7.51 1.68
N ASN A 351 -18.17 6.83 1.57
CA ASN A 351 -18.12 5.38 1.61
C ASN A 351 -18.28 4.78 3.03
N MET A 352 -18.40 5.61 4.07
CA MET A 352 -18.83 5.14 5.39
C MET A 352 -20.36 4.91 5.44
N GLU A 353 -21.08 5.34 4.41
CA GLU A 353 -22.45 4.98 4.07
C GLU A 353 -22.45 4.36 2.66
N LEU A 354 -21.98 3.14 2.55
CA LEU A 354 -21.64 2.49 1.30
C LEU A 354 -22.89 2.31 0.40
N ARG A 355 -22.72 2.59 -0.89
CA ARG A 355 -23.66 2.27 -1.98
C ARG A 355 -22.95 1.36 -2.99
N PRO A 356 -23.64 0.65 -3.87
CA PRO A 356 -23.01 -0.15 -4.92
C PRO A 356 -21.91 0.59 -5.68
N GLY A 357 -22.17 1.84 -6.08
CA GLY A 357 -21.23 2.71 -6.80
C GLY A 357 -20.38 3.63 -5.91
N GLY A 358 -20.04 3.23 -4.66
CA GLY A 358 -19.00 3.90 -3.89
C GLY A 358 -19.41 4.52 -2.56
N GLY A 359 -20.64 4.99 -2.40
CA GLY A 359 -21.14 5.56 -1.16
C GLY A 359 -22.17 6.66 -1.37
N PHE A 360 -22.77 7.15 -0.30
CA PHE A 360 -23.75 8.24 -0.36
C PHE A 360 -23.14 9.49 -0.97
N ILE A 361 -23.73 10.00 -2.06
CA ILE A 361 -23.30 11.24 -2.71
C ILE A 361 -23.78 12.42 -1.88
N GLY A 362 -22.86 13.03 -1.19
CA GLY A 362 -23.21 14.16 -0.34
C GLY A 362 -22.97 15.52 -0.98
N SER A 363 -22.10 15.57 -1.98
CA SER A 363 -21.76 16.78 -2.76
C SER A 363 -21.31 16.37 -4.14
N PHE A 364 -21.37 17.29 -5.08
CA PHE A 364 -20.75 17.12 -6.39
C PHE A 364 -19.95 18.36 -6.78
N GLY A 365 -19.02 18.19 -7.70
CA GLY A 365 -18.19 19.28 -8.24
C GLY A 365 -18.26 19.30 -9.76
N ILE A 366 -18.14 20.49 -10.33
CA ILE A 366 -17.93 20.67 -11.76
C ILE A 366 -16.54 21.24 -11.95
N LEU A 367 -15.65 20.40 -12.50
CA LEU A 367 -14.31 20.78 -12.86
C LEU A 367 -14.31 21.26 -14.31
N THR A 368 -13.91 22.50 -14.54
CA THR A 368 -13.69 23.05 -15.88
C THR A 368 -12.20 23.12 -16.15
N THR A 369 -11.80 22.52 -17.26
CA THR A 369 -10.41 22.56 -17.72
C THR A 369 -10.34 23.21 -19.10
N ASN A 370 -9.27 23.92 -19.36
CA ASN A 370 -8.99 24.53 -20.64
C ASN A 370 -7.48 24.53 -20.88
N TYR A 371 -7.03 23.77 -21.87
CA TYR A 371 -5.66 23.76 -22.38
C TYR A 371 -4.58 23.80 -21.28
N PHE A 372 -4.51 22.72 -20.49
CA PHE A 372 -3.63 22.55 -19.33
C PHE A 372 -3.90 23.48 -18.13
N THR A 373 -4.99 24.23 -18.15
CA THR A 373 -5.38 25.07 -17.04
C THR A 373 -6.59 24.45 -16.31
N LEU A 374 -6.56 24.48 -14.99
CA LEU A 374 -7.71 24.23 -14.15
C LEU A 374 -8.42 25.57 -13.97
N ASP A 375 -9.45 25.83 -14.80
CA ASP A 375 -10.10 27.14 -14.82
C ASP A 375 -10.96 27.34 -13.57
N ASP A 376 -11.77 26.33 -13.23
CA ASP A 376 -12.70 26.43 -12.12
C ASP A 376 -13.06 25.05 -11.56
N LEU A 377 -13.26 24.98 -10.25
CA LEU A 377 -13.85 23.83 -9.57
C LEU A 377 -14.99 24.34 -8.67
N LYS A 378 -16.21 24.25 -9.16
CA LYS A 378 -17.42 24.62 -8.40
C LYS A 378 -17.94 23.42 -7.65
N ILE A 379 -18.13 23.58 -6.33
CA ILE A 379 -18.70 22.55 -5.46
C ILE A 379 -20.14 22.91 -5.12
N TYR A 380 -21.01 21.91 -5.18
CA TYR A 380 -22.43 22.00 -4.86
C TYR A 380 -22.79 21.00 -3.76
N ASP A 381 -23.70 21.37 -2.89
CA ASP A 381 -24.36 20.39 -2.04
C ASP A 381 -25.36 19.60 -2.90
N VAL A 382 -25.48 18.29 -2.66
CA VAL A 382 -26.40 17.46 -3.45
C VAL A 382 -27.86 17.88 -3.27
N TYR A 383 -28.21 18.40 -2.11
CA TYR A 383 -29.58 18.86 -1.81
C TYR A 383 -29.96 20.17 -2.57
N ASP A 384 -28.95 20.94 -3.05
CA ASP A 384 -29.20 22.06 -3.94
C ASP A 384 -29.79 21.61 -5.29
N ALA A 385 -29.39 20.41 -5.74
CA ALA A 385 -29.93 19.76 -6.94
C ALA A 385 -31.25 19.05 -6.63
N ASP A 386 -31.24 18.11 -5.68
CA ASP A 386 -32.41 17.29 -5.31
C ASP A 386 -33.67 18.10 -5.01
N GLY A 387 -33.49 19.28 -4.41
CA GLY A 387 -34.62 20.20 -4.09
C GLY A 387 -35.30 20.82 -5.30
N GLN A 388 -34.70 20.72 -6.49
CA GLN A 388 -35.25 21.31 -7.74
C GLN A 388 -35.97 20.25 -8.59
N LEU A 389 -35.95 18.99 -8.22
CA LEU A 389 -36.60 17.90 -8.96
C LEU A 389 -38.13 18.00 -8.83
N THR A 390 -38.80 18.31 -9.92
CA THR A 390 -40.27 18.41 -9.97
C THR A 390 -40.94 17.11 -10.41
N ALA A 391 -40.21 16.21 -11.08
CA ALA A 391 -40.73 14.95 -11.60
C ALA A 391 -40.58 13.84 -10.55
N HIS A 392 -41.55 12.90 -10.54
CA HIS A 392 -41.42 11.69 -9.77
C HIS A 392 -40.59 10.65 -10.55
N ILE A 393 -39.47 10.25 -9.99
CA ILE A 393 -38.63 9.19 -10.52
C ILE A 393 -38.66 8.02 -9.52
N ALA A 394 -39.17 6.87 -9.97
CA ALA A 394 -39.24 5.68 -9.14
C ALA A 394 -37.82 5.15 -8.83
N PRO A 395 -37.49 4.94 -7.56
CA PRO A 395 -36.18 4.42 -7.17
C PRO A 395 -36.08 2.91 -7.43
N PRO A 396 -34.86 2.32 -7.43
CA PRO A 396 -34.67 0.89 -7.35
C PRO A 396 -35.35 0.30 -6.11
N LYS A 397 -35.92 -0.91 -6.25
CA LYS A 397 -36.65 -1.60 -5.15
C LYS A 397 -35.96 -1.58 -3.78
N PRO A 398 -34.62 -1.80 -3.65
CA PRO A 398 -33.98 -1.74 -2.33
C PRO A 398 -34.02 -0.35 -1.70
N ILE A 399 -33.93 0.71 -2.49
CA ILE A 399 -34.09 2.11 -2.00
C ILE A 399 -35.51 2.34 -1.50
N GLU A 400 -36.51 1.97 -2.31
CA GLU A 400 -37.93 2.09 -1.93
C GLU A 400 -38.27 1.28 -0.69
N LYS A 401 -37.92 -0.02 -0.70
CA LYS A 401 -38.31 -0.98 0.34
C LYS A 401 -37.59 -0.76 1.68
N TYR A 402 -36.28 -0.51 1.66
CA TYR A 402 -35.46 -0.51 2.88
C TYR A 402 -35.05 0.89 3.36
N LEU A 403 -34.81 1.84 2.44
CA LEU A 403 -34.61 3.25 2.80
C LEU A 403 -35.94 3.99 2.94
N GLN A 404 -37.04 3.40 2.52
CA GLN A 404 -38.39 3.99 2.54
C GLN A 404 -38.48 5.33 1.81
N LEU A 405 -37.74 5.46 0.71
CA LEU A 405 -37.69 6.66 -0.12
C LEU A 405 -38.56 6.42 -1.37
N PRO A 406 -39.69 7.14 -1.51
CA PRO A 406 -40.58 6.96 -2.67
C PRO A 406 -40.05 7.63 -3.95
N HIS A 407 -39.08 8.51 -3.83
CA HIS A 407 -38.47 9.26 -4.95
C HIS A 407 -36.99 8.97 -5.07
N TRP A 408 -36.49 8.85 -6.29
CA TRP A 408 -35.07 8.72 -6.58
C TRP A 408 -34.46 10.09 -6.89
N PHE A 409 -33.27 10.36 -6.37
CA PHE A 409 -32.59 11.65 -6.46
C PHE A 409 -31.10 11.45 -6.82
N LEU A 410 -30.42 12.56 -7.18
CA LEU A 410 -29.00 12.57 -7.48
C LEU A 410 -28.15 11.93 -6.36
N ARG A 411 -28.50 12.17 -5.08
CA ARG A 411 -27.75 11.67 -3.92
C ARG A 411 -27.62 10.15 -3.84
N ASP A 412 -28.54 9.41 -4.47
CA ASP A 412 -28.55 7.94 -4.54
C ASP A 412 -28.48 7.43 -6.00
N SER A 413 -28.01 8.27 -6.95
CA SER A 413 -27.88 7.90 -8.37
C SER A 413 -26.87 6.78 -8.62
N ASN A 414 -25.92 6.59 -7.70
CA ASN A 414 -24.87 5.57 -7.75
C ASN A 414 -25.30 4.25 -7.09
N PHE A 415 -26.46 3.74 -7.48
CA PHE A 415 -27.02 2.48 -6.97
C PHE A 415 -26.79 1.28 -7.91
N SER A 416 -25.90 1.43 -8.88
CA SER A 416 -25.36 0.35 -9.73
C SER A 416 -23.94 -0.03 -9.29
N PRO A 417 -23.50 -1.29 -9.48
CA PRO A 417 -22.10 -1.67 -9.32
C PRO A 417 -21.23 -1.24 -10.51
N ASP A 418 -21.82 -0.68 -11.58
CA ASP A 418 -21.16 -0.19 -12.79
C ASP A 418 -21.15 1.33 -12.83
N PHE A 419 -19.98 1.93 -12.81
CA PHE A 419 -19.86 3.39 -12.77
C PHE A 419 -20.39 4.10 -14.02
N LEU A 420 -20.37 3.47 -15.19
CA LEU A 420 -20.95 4.08 -16.39
C LEU A 420 -22.47 4.27 -16.23
N GLU A 421 -23.16 3.29 -15.64
CA GLU A 421 -24.59 3.39 -15.34
C GLU A 421 -24.86 4.50 -14.31
N ASP A 422 -24.03 4.57 -13.27
CA ASP A 422 -24.13 5.59 -12.23
C ASP A 422 -23.85 7.01 -12.80
N TYR A 423 -22.83 7.15 -13.62
CA TYR A 423 -22.51 8.40 -14.31
C TYR A 423 -23.67 8.88 -15.19
N ASN A 424 -24.23 8.01 -16.00
CA ASN A 424 -25.36 8.33 -16.87
C ASN A 424 -26.60 8.69 -16.03
N LYS A 425 -26.82 8.04 -14.91
CA LYS A 425 -27.90 8.34 -13.98
C LYS A 425 -27.70 9.70 -13.31
N ALA A 426 -26.48 10.02 -12.89
CA ALA A 426 -26.15 11.32 -12.34
C ALA A 426 -26.35 12.45 -13.36
N LEU A 427 -25.94 12.24 -14.62
CA LEU A 427 -26.20 13.22 -15.69
C LEU A 427 -27.69 13.44 -15.93
N PHE A 428 -28.48 12.36 -15.91
CA PHE A 428 -29.93 12.44 -16.04
C PHE A 428 -30.54 13.33 -14.93
N PHE A 429 -30.13 13.16 -13.68
CA PHE A 429 -30.63 14.00 -12.59
C PHE A 429 -30.17 15.46 -12.74
N LEU A 430 -28.88 15.69 -13.02
CA LEU A 430 -28.34 17.05 -13.21
C LEU A 430 -29.03 17.81 -14.34
N ASP A 431 -29.38 17.12 -15.44
CA ASP A 431 -30.19 17.72 -16.50
C ASP A 431 -31.59 18.14 -15.99
N LYS A 432 -32.28 17.23 -15.27
CA LYS A 432 -33.63 17.44 -14.77
C LYS A 432 -33.72 18.45 -13.61
N GLU A 433 -32.70 18.42 -12.76
CA GLU A 433 -32.67 19.22 -11.53
C GLU A 433 -32.12 20.63 -11.76
N MET A 434 -31.05 20.76 -12.57
CA MET A 434 -30.29 21.99 -12.71
C MET A 434 -30.06 22.42 -14.17
N GLY A 435 -30.55 21.69 -15.17
CA GLY A 435 -30.32 21.98 -16.60
C GLY A 435 -28.84 21.84 -16.99
N MET A 436 -28.04 21.08 -16.22
CA MET A 436 -26.61 20.91 -16.45
C MET A 436 -26.35 19.76 -17.41
N THR A 437 -25.75 20.07 -18.54
CA THR A 437 -25.43 19.12 -19.63
C THR A 437 -24.03 19.33 -20.16
N ASN A 438 -23.64 18.57 -21.17
CA ASN A 438 -22.37 18.70 -21.91
C ASN A 438 -21.13 18.42 -21.06
N PHE A 439 -21.15 17.33 -20.29
CA PHE A 439 -19.98 16.83 -19.61
C PHE A 439 -19.12 15.96 -20.53
N SER A 440 -17.81 16.08 -20.43
CA SER A 440 -16.82 15.30 -21.18
C SER A 440 -16.42 13.99 -20.46
N GLY A 441 -16.93 13.79 -19.25
CA GLY A 441 -16.70 12.63 -18.41
C GLY A 441 -16.97 12.94 -16.94
N GLY A 442 -16.72 11.96 -16.08
CA GLY A 442 -16.90 12.13 -14.64
C GLY A 442 -16.07 11.17 -13.82
N MET A 443 -16.07 11.40 -12.53
CA MET A 443 -15.39 10.54 -11.55
C MET A 443 -16.15 10.50 -10.22
N ILE A 444 -15.98 9.41 -9.50
CA ILE A 444 -16.31 9.33 -8.07
C ILE A 444 -15.02 9.44 -7.28
N ILE A 445 -15.05 10.25 -6.24
CA ILE A 445 -13.99 10.37 -5.24
C ILE A 445 -14.60 10.07 -3.88
N THR A 446 -14.13 8.99 -3.24
CA THR A 446 -14.61 8.61 -1.90
C THR A 446 -13.88 9.37 -0.79
N THR A 447 -14.45 9.36 0.42
CA THR A 447 -13.78 9.87 1.63
C THR A 447 -12.41 9.23 1.81
N SER A 448 -12.29 7.93 1.61
CA SER A 448 -11.01 7.21 1.73
C SER A 448 -9.98 7.63 0.67
N ALA A 449 -10.41 8.03 -0.53
CA ALA A 449 -9.51 8.60 -1.52
C ALA A 449 -8.94 9.95 -1.06
N ILE A 450 -9.77 10.80 -0.48
CA ILE A 450 -9.33 12.09 0.08
C ILE A 450 -8.33 11.85 1.22
N GLU A 451 -8.56 10.89 2.11
CA GLU A 451 -7.62 10.52 3.17
C GLU A 451 -6.27 10.04 2.60
N ASN A 452 -6.27 9.19 1.56
CA ASN A 452 -5.05 8.77 0.87
C ASN A 452 -4.27 9.97 0.30
N ILE A 453 -4.96 10.93 -0.33
CA ILE A 453 -4.34 12.15 -0.86
C ILE A 453 -3.79 13.02 0.28
N LEU A 454 -4.58 13.26 1.33
CA LEU A 454 -4.18 14.06 2.49
C LEU A 454 -2.95 13.49 3.22
N SER A 455 -2.73 12.18 3.17
CA SER A 455 -1.55 11.55 3.76
C SER A 455 -0.23 12.08 3.17
N VAL A 456 -0.25 12.58 1.93
CA VAL A 456 0.91 13.20 1.26
C VAL A 456 1.13 14.64 1.70
N PHE A 457 0.03 15.37 1.95
CA PHE A 457 0.07 16.77 2.36
C PHE A 457 0.40 16.95 3.85
N GLY A 458 0.15 15.92 4.66
CA GLY A 458 0.27 16.01 6.12
C GLY A 458 -0.76 16.98 6.71
N ASN A 459 -0.33 17.82 7.65
CA ASN A 459 -1.23 18.78 8.28
C ASN A 459 -1.49 19.99 7.37
N LEU A 460 -2.74 20.17 6.93
CA LEU A 460 -3.24 21.34 6.22
C LEU A 460 -3.93 22.28 7.21
N TYR A 461 -3.50 23.52 7.30
CA TYR A 461 -4.17 24.53 8.14
C TYR A 461 -5.31 25.16 7.38
N LEU A 462 -6.52 25.06 7.91
CA LEU A 462 -7.72 25.73 7.39
C LEU A 462 -7.96 27.02 8.18
N PRO A 463 -7.66 28.21 7.59
CA PRO A 463 -7.78 29.49 8.29
C PRO A 463 -9.18 29.76 8.81
N ASP A 464 -10.21 29.47 8.00
CA ASP A 464 -11.61 29.71 8.32
C ASP A 464 -12.09 28.93 9.56
N TYR A 465 -11.46 27.78 9.82
CA TYR A 465 -11.77 26.89 10.94
C TYR A 465 -10.75 26.95 12.06
N LYS A 466 -9.60 27.64 11.85
CA LYS A 466 -8.45 27.72 12.77
C LYS A 466 -7.96 26.35 13.21
N GLU A 467 -8.01 25.36 12.33
CA GLU A 467 -7.67 23.97 12.61
C GLU A 467 -6.76 23.33 11.56
N TYR A 468 -6.08 22.26 11.99
CA TYR A 468 -5.29 21.43 11.11
C TYR A 468 -6.09 20.18 10.69
N ILE A 469 -6.18 19.96 9.38
CA ILE A 469 -6.79 18.76 8.80
C ILE A 469 -5.68 17.88 8.21
N ASN A 470 -5.80 16.57 8.42
CA ASN A 470 -4.91 15.54 7.88
C ASN A 470 -5.69 14.24 7.59
N ASP A 471 -4.98 13.22 7.10
CA ASP A 471 -5.55 11.90 6.80
C ASP A 471 -6.26 11.22 7.99
N LYS A 472 -5.82 11.48 9.23
CA LYS A 472 -6.34 10.81 10.43
C LYS A 472 -7.58 11.47 11.01
N ASN A 473 -7.73 12.78 10.82
CA ASN A 473 -8.84 13.53 11.41
C ASN A 473 -9.84 14.05 10.39
N PHE A 474 -9.57 13.93 9.09
CA PHE A 474 -10.41 14.43 8.02
C PHE A 474 -11.86 13.99 8.16
N TYR A 475 -12.08 12.67 8.30
CA TYR A 475 -13.42 12.13 8.44
C TYR A 475 -14.18 12.72 9.63
N LEU A 476 -13.57 12.69 10.83
CA LEU A 476 -14.20 13.20 12.05
C LEU A 476 -14.47 14.69 11.97
N LYS A 477 -13.54 15.48 11.42
CA LYS A 477 -13.71 16.93 11.25
C LYS A 477 -14.78 17.26 10.21
N THR A 478 -14.83 16.51 9.12
CA THR A 478 -15.91 16.62 8.13
C THR A 478 -17.27 16.38 8.77
N GLN A 479 -17.40 15.31 9.59
CA GLN A 479 -18.64 15.04 10.32
C GLN A 479 -18.99 16.19 11.28
N LEU A 480 -18.02 16.72 12.00
CA LEU A 480 -18.25 17.81 12.96
C LEU A 480 -18.70 19.10 12.29
N TYR A 481 -18.03 19.50 11.21
CA TYR A 481 -18.30 20.80 10.56
C TYR A 481 -19.41 20.73 9.52
N VAL A 482 -19.66 19.56 8.94
CA VAL A 482 -20.65 19.38 7.89
C VAL A 482 -22.02 18.96 8.46
N GLU A 483 -22.06 18.11 9.48
CA GLU A 483 -23.31 17.55 10.00
C GLU A 483 -23.84 18.27 11.25
N LYS A 484 -22.98 18.98 11.99
CA LYS A 484 -23.42 19.76 13.15
C LYS A 484 -24.26 20.94 12.69
N ASN A 485 -25.55 20.95 13.07
CA ASN A 485 -26.55 21.94 12.63
C ASN A 485 -26.86 21.90 11.13
N PHE A 486 -26.68 20.72 10.49
CA PHE A 486 -27.06 20.54 9.11
C PHE A 486 -28.57 20.68 8.93
N PHE A 487 -28.96 21.44 7.91
CA PHE A 487 -30.30 21.43 7.34
C PHE A 487 -30.19 21.55 5.80
N PRO A 488 -31.14 20.99 5.04
CA PRO A 488 -31.15 21.13 3.57
C PRO A 488 -31.01 22.57 3.13
N GLY A 489 -30.03 22.87 2.26
CA GLY A 489 -29.69 24.23 1.82
C GLY A 489 -28.62 24.94 2.69
N SER A 490 -28.07 24.30 3.73
CA SER A 490 -26.95 24.86 4.48
C SER A 490 -25.66 24.84 3.63
N ILE A 491 -24.88 25.94 3.71
CA ILE A 491 -23.63 26.08 2.92
C ILE A 491 -22.38 25.50 3.57
N GLN A 492 -22.50 24.97 4.79
CA GLN A 492 -21.38 24.59 5.65
C GLN A 492 -20.45 23.55 4.99
N LYS A 493 -21.03 22.53 4.37
CA LYS A 493 -20.31 21.45 3.68
C LYS A 493 -19.53 21.97 2.47
N LYS A 494 -20.18 22.79 1.65
CA LYS A 494 -19.57 23.43 0.49
C LYS A 494 -18.38 24.30 0.91
N VAL A 495 -18.54 25.12 1.94
CA VAL A 495 -17.48 26.02 2.45
C VAL A 495 -16.31 25.21 2.99
N PHE A 496 -16.56 24.15 3.77
CA PHE A 496 -15.50 23.30 4.32
C PHE A 496 -14.70 22.61 3.21
N LEU A 497 -15.36 21.97 2.26
CA LEU A 497 -14.69 21.30 1.15
C LEU A 497 -13.94 22.27 0.24
N SER A 498 -14.51 23.44 -0.05
CA SER A 498 -13.83 24.47 -0.84
C SER A 498 -12.57 24.96 -0.13
N SER A 499 -12.66 25.29 1.18
CA SER A 499 -11.51 25.73 1.97
C SER A 499 -10.40 24.66 2.02
N LEU A 500 -10.76 23.38 2.13
CA LEU A 500 -9.79 22.28 2.08
C LEU A 500 -9.11 22.18 0.72
N ILE A 501 -9.87 22.26 -0.37
CA ILE A 501 -9.35 22.19 -1.73
C ILE A 501 -8.40 23.37 -2.01
N ASP A 502 -8.76 24.58 -1.59
CA ASP A 502 -7.90 25.76 -1.74
C ASP A 502 -6.55 25.55 -1.04
N GLN A 503 -6.55 24.99 0.18
CA GLN A 503 -5.30 24.67 0.90
C GLN A 503 -4.48 23.55 0.23
N ILE A 504 -5.16 22.57 -0.38
CA ILE A 504 -4.50 21.54 -1.19
C ILE A 504 -3.79 22.19 -2.38
N PHE A 505 -4.46 23.07 -3.13
CA PHE A 505 -3.86 23.77 -4.27
C PHE A 505 -2.67 24.66 -3.85
N ILE A 506 -2.80 25.43 -2.78
CA ILE A 506 -1.72 26.28 -2.25
C ILE A 506 -0.47 25.46 -1.89
N LYS A 507 -0.66 24.28 -1.28
CA LYS A 507 0.47 23.41 -0.91
C LYS A 507 0.97 22.53 -2.05
N ALA A 508 0.20 22.34 -3.10
CA ALA A 508 0.50 21.39 -4.17
C ALA A 508 1.84 21.68 -4.88
N GLU A 509 2.27 22.93 -4.95
CA GLU A 509 3.56 23.30 -5.55
C GLU A 509 4.79 22.75 -4.80
N ASN A 510 4.64 22.45 -3.50
CA ASN A 510 5.75 22.10 -2.61
C ASN A 510 5.75 20.63 -2.16
N ILE A 511 4.83 19.81 -2.67
CA ILE A 511 4.77 18.40 -2.32
C ILE A 511 5.53 17.51 -3.32
N SER A 512 5.78 16.29 -2.90
CA SER A 512 6.35 15.26 -3.77
C SER A 512 5.31 14.78 -4.79
N LEU A 513 5.54 15.06 -6.08
CA LEU A 513 4.69 14.55 -7.17
C LEU A 513 4.67 13.03 -7.22
N ALA A 514 5.81 12.38 -6.93
CA ALA A 514 5.87 10.93 -6.91
C ALA A 514 4.96 10.35 -5.81
N LYS A 515 4.98 10.94 -4.61
CA LYS A 515 4.10 10.50 -3.52
C LYS A 515 2.63 10.78 -3.84
N LEU A 516 2.32 11.95 -4.40
CA LEU A 516 0.95 12.27 -4.83
C LEU A 516 0.46 11.30 -5.91
N GLY A 517 1.28 11.05 -6.93
CA GLY A 517 0.96 10.08 -7.99
C GLY A 517 0.72 8.67 -7.43
N LEU A 518 1.54 8.22 -6.47
CA LEU A 518 1.35 6.93 -5.79
C LEU A 518 0.06 6.90 -4.96
N ALA A 519 -0.31 7.98 -4.28
CA ALA A 519 -1.55 8.06 -3.50
C ALA A 519 -2.78 8.04 -4.40
N ILE A 520 -2.75 8.77 -5.53
CA ILE A 520 -3.81 8.76 -6.55
C ILE A 520 -3.89 7.37 -7.18
N LYS A 521 -2.77 6.79 -7.60
CA LYS A 521 -2.73 5.44 -8.17
C LYS A 521 -3.29 4.40 -7.20
N LYS A 522 -2.91 4.45 -5.93
CA LYS A 522 -3.47 3.59 -4.89
C LYS A 522 -4.99 3.74 -4.81
N SER A 523 -5.50 4.97 -4.84
CA SER A 523 -6.94 5.24 -4.78
C SER A 523 -7.68 4.72 -6.02
N LEU A 524 -7.06 4.79 -7.20
CA LEU A 524 -7.59 4.22 -8.44
C LEU A 524 -7.56 2.67 -8.39
N ASP A 525 -6.45 2.08 -8.01
CA ASP A 525 -6.29 0.61 -7.92
C ASP A 525 -7.28 0.03 -6.89
N GLU A 526 -7.47 0.70 -5.74
CA GLU A 526 -8.39 0.30 -4.68
C GLU A 526 -9.85 0.69 -4.95
N LYS A 527 -10.16 1.25 -6.13
CA LYS A 527 -11.49 1.75 -6.51
C LYS A 527 -12.09 2.76 -5.52
N GLN A 528 -11.22 3.52 -4.88
CA GLN A 528 -11.62 4.69 -4.08
C GLN A 528 -11.79 5.94 -4.97
N ILE A 529 -11.16 5.94 -6.15
CA ILE A 529 -11.43 6.81 -7.29
C ILE A 529 -11.74 5.91 -8.47
N VAL A 530 -12.79 6.23 -9.20
CA VAL A 530 -13.09 5.64 -10.52
C VAL A 530 -13.40 6.75 -11.50
N VAL A 531 -13.07 6.54 -12.78
CA VAL A 531 -13.11 7.59 -13.81
C VAL A 531 -13.78 7.04 -15.08
N TYR A 532 -14.67 7.82 -15.65
CA TYR A 532 -15.24 7.61 -16.96
C TYR A 532 -15.08 8.87 -17.85
N LEU A 533 -14.63 8.67 -19.09
CA LEU A 533 -14.45 9.75 -20.06
C LEU A 533 -15.17 9.39 -21.35
N ASN A 534 -15.77 10.41 -21.99
CA ASN A 534 -16.53 10.23 -23.24
C ASN A 534 -15.63 9.98 -24.46
N ASP A 535 -14.31 10.14 -24.32
CA ASP A 535 -13.34 9.83 -25.37
C ASP A 535 -13.01 8.34 -25.34
N ASP A 536 -13.41 7.60 -26.39
CA ASP A 536 -13.26 6.13 -26.46
C ASP A 536 -11.80 5.67 -26.35
N LYS A 537 -10.85 6.44 -26.88
CA LYS A 537 -9.42 6.08 -26.84
C LYS A 537 -8.89 6.16 -25.41
N ILE A 538 -9.22 7.24 -24.72
CA ILE A 538 -8.79 7.42 -23.33
C ILE A 538 -9.55 6.43 -22.44
N GLN A 539 -10.84 6.24 -22.69
CA GLN A 539 -11.67 5.30 -21.92
C GLN A 539 -11.16 3.87 -22.03
N SER A 540 -10.79 3.40 -23.22
CA SER A 540 -10.24 2.05 -23.40
C SER A 540 -8.95 1.83 -22.60
N LEU A 541 -8.13 2.88 -22.42
CA LEU A 541 -6.93 2.82 -21.60
C LEU A 541 -7.26 2.77 -20.12
N ILE A 542 -8.26 3.54 -19.66
CA ILE A 542 -8.76 3.52 -18.27
C ILE A 542 -9.35 2.14 -17.95
N ASP A 543 -10.14 1.56 -18.88
CA ASP A 543 -10.72 0.22 -18.74
C ASP A 543 -9.63 -0.86 -18.65
N SER A 544 -8.59 -0.77 -19.48
CA SER A 544 -7.45 -1.71 -19.45
C SER A 544 -6.66 -1.67 -18.14
N SER A 545 -6.77 -0.55 -17.39
CA SER A 545 -6.17 -0.37 -16.08
C SER A 545 -7.13 -0.74 -14.93
N TYR A 546 -8.37 -1.15 -15.22
CA TYR A 546 -9.45 -1.42 -14.25
C TYR A 546 -9.82 -0.21 -13.38
N TRP A 547 -9.60 1.02 -13.86
CA TRP A 547 -9.87 2.26 -13.14
C TRP A 547 -11.24 2.89 -13.44
N SER A 548 -11.97 2.33 -14.42
CA SER A 548 -13.28 2.83 -14.82
C SER A 548 -14.41 2.47 -13.85
N GLY A 549 -14.20 1.54 -12.93
CA GLY A 549 -15.27 1.07 -12.04
C GLY A 549 -16.40 0.33 -12.75
N ARG A 550 -16.20 -0.10 -14.01
CA ARG A 550 -17.19 -0.89 -14.75
C ARG A 550 -17.25 -2.32 -14.25
N VAL A 551 -18.39 -2.95 -14.41
CA VAL A 551 -18.52 -4.40 -14.25
C VAL A 551 -17.66 -5.06 -15.32
N ILE A 552 -16.75 -5.95 -14.92
CA ILE A 552 -15.78 -6.60 -15.83
C ILE A 552 -16.52 -7.64 -16.65
N GLU A 553 -16.50 -7.52 -17.97
CA GLU A 553 -16.92 -8.61 -18.86
C GLU A 553 -15.89 -9.75 -18.78
N PRO A 554 -16.32 -10.95 -18.39
CA PRO A 554 -15.39 -12.05 -18.15
C PRO A 554 -14.93 -12.66 -19.48
N ASN A 555 -13.88 -12.08 -20.05
CA ASN A 555 -13.23 -12.58 -21.25
C ASN A 555 -11.98 -13.40 -20.90
N CYS A 556 -11.66 -14.39 -21.72
CA CYS A 556 -10.45 -15.18 -21.55
C CYS A 556 -9.19 -14.32 -21.68
N SER A 557 -8.34 -14.28 -20.66
CA SER A 557 -7.06 -13.55 -20.67
C SER A 557 -6.01 -14.17 -21.61
N SER A 558 -6.24 -15.42 -22.08
CA SER A 558 -5.39 -16.12 -23.03
C SER A 558 -6.24 -16.71 -24.16
N PRO A 559 -6.54 -15.94 -25.22
CA PRO A 559 -7.45 -16.37 -26.27
C PRO A 559 -7.04 -17.67 -27.01
N GLN A 560 -5.77 -18.05 -26.90
CA GLN A 560 -5.23 -19.28 -27.50
C GLN A 560 -5.52 -20.54 -26.66
N LYS A 561 -6.02 -20.39 -25.44
CA LYS A 561 -6.33 -21.48 -24.51
C LYS A 561 -7.84 -21.64 -24.37
N ASN A 562 -8.28 -22.87 -24.19
CA ASN A 562 -9.67 -23.17 -23.89
C ASN A 562 -9.95 -22.77 -22.42
N CYS A 563 -10.60 -21.60 -22.22
CA CYS A 563 -10.90 -21.07 -20.91
C CYS A 563 -12.20 -21.60 -20.34
N LEU A 564 -12.16 -21.90 -19.03
CA LEU A 564 -13.33 -21.99 -18.19
C LEU A 564 -13.35 -20.74 -17.30
N ILE A 565 -14.32 -19.87 -17.53
CA ILE A 565 -14.36 -18.55 -16.89
C ILE A 565 -15.30 -18.58 -15.70
N ASP A 566 -14.80 -18.17 -14.56
CA ASP A 566 -15.54 -17.98 -13.32
C ASP A 566 -15.48 -16.52 -12.89
N TYR A 567 -16.55 -16.04 -12.27
CA TYR A 567 -16.69 -14.65 -11.88
C TYR A 567 -17.40 -14.53 -10.55
N LEU A 568 -16.86 -13.71 -9.67
CA LEU A 568 -17.39 -13.45 -8.35
C LEU A 568 -17.33 -11.95 -8.03
N PHE A 569 -18.48 -11.31 -7.92
CA PHE A 569 -18.54 -9.90 -7.54
C PHE A 569 -19.57 -9.66 -6.45
N PRO A 570 -19.18 -9.72 -5.16
CA PRO A 570 -20.03 -9.32 -4.04
C PRO A 570 -19.97 -7.79 -3.86
N TYR A 571 -21.13 -7.16 -3.74
CA TYR A 571 -21.25 -5.75 -3.43
C TYR A 571 -22.41 -5.44 -2.50
N ASP A 572 -22.15 -4.49 -1.62
CA ASP A 572 -23.04 -4.11 -0.52
C ASP A 572 -23.74 -2.78 -0.82
N ALA A 573 -24.96 -2.64 -0.31
CA ALA A 573 -25.63 -1.36 -0.16
C ALA A 573 -26.03 -1.18 1.29
N ASN A 574 -25.47 -0.20 1.98
CA ASN A 574 -25.96 0.21 3.30
C ASN A 574 -27.31 0.92 3.13
N VAL A 575 -28.37 0.24 3.48
CA VAL A 575 -29.75 0.75 3.46
C VAL A 575 -30.24 1.13 4.86
N GLY A 576 -29.32 1.36 5.80
CA GLY A 576 -29.62 1.80 7.16
C GLY A 576 -29.56 3.32 7.35
N ALA A 577 -29.21 4.08 6.31
CA ALA A 577 -29.02 5.54 6.37
C ALA A 577 -28.13 5.98 7.55
N ASN A 578 -27.07 5.24 7.81
CA ASN A 578 -26.10 5.47 8.87
C ASN A 578 -24.67 5.23 8.41
N LYS A 579 -23.71 5.51 9.26
CA LYS A 579 -22.28 5.38 8.94
C LYS A 579 -21.64 4.10 9.48
N ALA A 580 -22.43 3.05 9.54
CA ALA A 580 -22.02 1.76 10.11
C ALA A 580 -20.83 1.15 9.37
N ASN A 581 -20.63 1.45 8.07
CA ASN A 581 -19.49 0.93 7.30
C ASN A 581 -18.12 1.31 7.88
N LEU A 582 -18.02 2.39 8.68
CA LEU A 582 -16.81 2.72 9.43
C LEU A 582 -16.39 1.60 10.41
N PHE A 583 -17.35 0.81 10.87
CA PHE A 583 -17.18 -0.21 11.90
C PHE A 583 -17.33 -1.64 11.37
N ILE A 584 -17.54 -1.79 10.05
CA ILE A 584 -17.73 -3.09 9.41
C ILE A 584 -16.41 -3.62 8.86
N ASN A 585 -16.01 -4.80 9.34
CA ASN A 585 -14.96 -5.59 8.72
C ASN A 585 -15.58 -6.80 8.00
N ARG A 586 -15.06 -7.08 6.79
CA ARG A 586 -15.56 -8.18 5.95
C ARG A 586 -14.44 -9.17 5.68
N PHE A 587 -14.79 -10.47 5.77
CA PHE A 587 -13.88 -11.57 5.43
C PHE A 587 -14.57 -12.45 4.38
N PHE A 588 -13.86 -12.76 3.32
CA PHE A 588 -14.33 -13.57 2.21
C PHE A 588 -13.56 -14.88 2.17
N ASN A 589 -14.28 -15.99 2.07
CA ASN A 589 -13.71 -17.31 1.89
C ASN A 589 -14.46 -18.02 0.76
N LEU A 590 -13.76 -18.30 -0.33
CA LEU A 590 -14.29 -19.07 -1.45
C LEU A 590 -13.66 -20.47 -1.45
N LYS A 591 -14.47 -21.47 -1.10
CA LYS A 591 -14.11 -22.88 -1.24
C LYS A 591 -14.68 -23.41 -2.55
N THR A 592 -13.78 -23.83 -3.44
CA THR A 592 -14.09 -24.42 -4.75
C THR A 592 -13.74 -25.89 -4.74
N THR A 593 -14.67 -26.74 -5.14
CA THR A 593 -14.46 -28.19 -5.26
C THR A 593 -14.67 -28.62 -6.71
N VAL A 594 -13.67 -29.23 -7.30
CA VAL A 594 -13.79 -29.87 -8.61
C VAL A 594 -13.91 -31.37 -8.40
N ASP A 595 -15.08 -31.94 -8.73
CA ASP A 595 -15.34 -33.36 -8.56
C ASP A 595 -14.78 -34.21 -9.70
N SER A 596 -14.87 -35.53 -9.58
CA SER A 596 -14.37 -36.48 -10.58
C SER A 596 -15.08 -36.39 -11.94
N GLN A 597 -16.30 -35.84 -11.97
CA GLN A 597 -17.05 -35.58 -13.18
C GLN A 597 -16.72 -34.23 -13.81
N GLY A 598 -15.86 -33.42 -13.17
CA GLY A 598 -15.49 -32.08 -13.60
C GLY A 598 -16.50 -31.00 -13.22
N ASN A 599 -17.51 -31.28 -12.39
CA ASN A 599 -18.39 -30.24 -11.89
C ASN A 599 -17.63 -29.34 -10.91
N ILE A 600 -17.82 -28.04 -11.04
CA ILE A 600 -17.21 -27.02 -10.18
C ILE A 600 -18.26 -26.49 -9.22
N ASN A 601 -18.08 -26.79 -7.95
CA ASN A 601 -18.99 -26.40 -6.88
C ASN A 601 -18.28 -25.38 -5.97
N HIS A 602 -19.01 -24.33 -5.60
CA HIS A 602 -18.54 -23.27 -4.74
C HIS A 602 -19.32 -23.20 -3.44
N LEU A 603 -18.60 -22.93 -2.36
CA LEU A 603 -19.14 -22.44 -1.12
C LEU A 603 -18.46 -21.08 -0.83
N PHE A 604 -19.18 -20.00 -1.07
CA PHE A 604 -18.72 -18.66 -0.76
C PHE A 604 -19.24 -18.23 0.61
N SER A 605 -18.34 -17.98 1.54
CA SER A 605 -18.64 -17.52 2.91
C SER A 605 -18.20 -16.08 3.08
N LEU A 606 -19.10 -15.24 3.56
CA LEU A 606 -18.87 -13.85 3.90
C LEU A 606 -19.14 -13.65 5.38
N SER A 607 -18.16 -13.18 6.13
CA SER A 607 -18.34 -12.80 7.54
C SER A 607 -18.31 -11.27 7.66
N TYR A 608 -19.34 -10.72 8.28
CA TYR A 608 -19.48 -9.30 8.60
C TYR A 608 -19.35 -9.09 10.09
N ILE A 609 -18.33 -8.38 10.53
CA ILE A 609 -18.08 -8.03 11.93
C ILE A 609 -18.44 -6.58 12.13
N ASN A 610 -19.44 -6.28 12.94
CA ASN A 610 -19.82 -4.93 13.32
C ASN A 610 -19.18 -4.55 14.66
N SER A 611 -18.17 -3.71 14.65
CA SER A 611 -17.46 -3.22 15.83
C SER A 611 -18.07 -1.93 16.41
N SER A 612 -19.24 -1.49 15.94
CA SER A 612 -19.95 -0.31 16.46
C SER A 612 -20.09 -0.36 17.98
N PRO A 613 -19.83 0.75 18.70
CA PRO A 613 -19.90 0.79 20.15
C PRO A 613 -21.31 0.65 20.70
N GLY A 614 -22.34 1.05 19.93
CA GLY A 614 -23.74 1.03 20.32
C GLY A 614 -24.68 1.24 19.14
N GLU A 615 -25.96 1.46 19.44
CA GLU A 615 -27.05 1.59 18.45
C GLU A 615 -27.32 3.04 18.02
N THR A 616 -26.64 4.01 18.64
CA THR A 616 -26.87 5.43 18.40
C THR A 616 -26.16 5.94 17.14
N PHE A 617 -26.89 6.74 16.32
CA PHE A 617 -26.28 7.44 15.18
C PHE A 617 -25.00 8.20 15.59
N PRO A 618 -23.91 8.16 14.77
CA PRO A 618 -23.82 7.67 13.40
C PRO A 618 -23.53 6.17 13.26
N THR A 619 -23.39 5.43 14.37
CA THR A 619 -23.14 3.98 14.44
C THR A 619 -24.44 3.18 14.46
N GLY A 620 -24.38 1.91 14.80
CA GLY A 620 -25.56 1.09 15.02
C GLY A 620 -25.63 -0.15 14.17
N TYR A 621 -26.84 -0.58 13.89
CA TYR A 621 -27.10 -1.72 13.02
C TYR A 621 -26.59 -1.44 11.61
N TYR A 622 -25.80 -2.37 11.07
CA TYR A 622 -25.49 -2.37 9.64
C TYR A 622 -26.61 -3.08 8.91
N ARG A 623 -27.47 -2.32 8.26
CA ARG A 623 -28.56 -2.81 7.42
C ARG A 623 -28.05 -2.90 6.01
N ASN A 624 -27.84 -4.11 5.52
CA ASN A 624 -27.19 -4.36 4.24
C ASN A 624 -28.12 -5.04 3.24
N TYR A 625 -28.16 -4.51 2.02
CA TYR A 625 -28.65 -5.24 0.87
C TYR A 625 -27.44 -5.73 0.09
N LEU A 626 -27.07 -6.98 0.32
CA LEU A 626 -25.97 -7.65 -0.38
C LEU A 626 -26.45 -8.10 -1.75
N GLN A 627 -25.62 -7.82 -2.75
CA GLN A 627 -25.81 -8.37 -4.10
C GLN A 627 -24.55 -9.13 -4.54
N LEU A 628 -24.77 -10.13 -5.39
CA LEU A 628 -23.72 -10.99 -5.91
C LEU A 628 -23.92 -11.20 -7.40
N LEU A 629 -22.90 -10.89 -8.22
CA LEU A 629 -22.86 -11.26 -9.63
C LEU A 629 -22.03 -12.54 -9.80
N LEU A 630 -22.60 -13.52 -10.52
CA LEU A 630 -22.00 -14.80 -10.86
C LEU A 630 -22.11 -15.05 -12.36
N PRO A 631 -21.37 -16.02 -12.93
CA PRO A 631 -21.60 -16.45 -14.32
C PRO A 631 -23.06 -16.82 -14.54
N LEU A 632 -23.63 -16.41 -15.66
CA LEU A 632 -25.06 -16.50 -15.98
C LEU A 632 -25.65 -17.91 -15.75
N ASN A 633 -24.92 -18.94 -16.16
CA ASN A 633 -25.36 -20.32 -16.09
C ASN A 633 -25.13 -20.99 -14.72
N SER A 634 -24.73 -20.22 -13.68
CA SER A 634 -24.54 -20.75 -12.33
C SER A 634 -25.86 -21.22 -11.71
N LYS A 635 -25.83 -22.34 -11.01
CA LYS A 635 -26.99 -22.91 -10.31
C LYS A 635 -26.83 -22.69 -8.80
N ILE A 636 -27.71 -21.87 -8.22
CA ILE A 636 -27.73 -21.63 -6.77
C ILE A 636 -28.32 -22.85 -6.08
N LYS A 637 -27.61 -23.36 -5.07
CA LYS A 637 -28.03 -24.51 -4.27
C LYS A 637 -28.67 -24.07 -2.94
N SER A 638 -28.03 -23.13 -2.26
CA SER A 638 -28.54 -22.58 -1.00
C SER A 638 -27.93 -21.25 -0.66
N ILE A 639 -28.67 -20.43 0.07
CA ILE A 639 -28.21 -19.20 0.69
C ILE A 639 -28.56 -19.29 2.17
N THR A 640 -27.60 -19.13 3.07
CA THR A 640 -27.86 -19.18 4.51
C THR A 640 -27.28 -17.96 5.22
N LYS A 641 -27.97 -17.51 6.26
CA LYS A 641 -27.50 -16.51 7.23
C LYS A 641 -27.40 -17.17 8.61
N ASP A 642 -26.21 -17.19 9.18
CA ASP A 642 -25.93 -17.85 10.47
C ASP A 642 -26.48 -19.30 10.53
N GLY A 643 -26.38 -20.02 9.39
CA GLY A 643 -26.88 -21.39 9.23
C GLY A 643 -28.38 -21.52 8.91
N VAL A 644 -29.15 -20.44 8.95
CA VAL A 644 -30.58 -20.43 8.62
C VAL A 644 -30.77 -20.08 7.14
N LEU A 645 -31.66 -20.81 6.45
CA LEU A 645 -31.96 -20.60 5.04
C LEU A 645 -32.57 -19.20 4.80
N VAL A 646 -32.10 -18.51 3.79
CA VAL A 646 -32.66 -17.23 3.31
C VAL A 646 -33.70 -17.55 2.24
N GLU A 647 -34.98 -17.36 2.54
CA GLU A 647 -36.07 -17.63 1.62
C GLU A 647 -36.37 -16.45 0.67
N ASP A 648 -36.23 -15.19 1.18
CA ASP A 648 -36.52 -13.98 0.41
C ASP A 648 -35.21 -13.46 -0.26
N SER A 649 -34.95 -13.94 -1.45
CA SER A 649 -33.84 -13.47 -2.28
C SER A 649 -34.31 -13.06 -3.68
N ASP A 650 -33.93 -11.87 -4.10
CA ASP A 650 -34.14 -11.41 -5.47
C ASP A 650 -33.13 -12.10 -6.39
N GLN A 651 -33.60 -12.72 -7.48
CA GLN A 651 -32.74 -13.30 -8.51
C GLN A 651 -33.09 -12.72 -9.87
N LYS A 652 -32.07 -12.36 -10.63
CA LYS A 652 -32.20 -11.85 -12.00
C LYS A 652 -31.13 -12.45 -12.88
N ASP A 653 -31.52 -12.84 -14.08
CA ASP A 653 -30.64 -13.39 -15.10
C ASP A 653 -30.61 -12.42 -16.28
N ASN A 654 -29.50 -11.62 -16.35
CA ASN A 654 -29.21 -10.72 -17.47
C ASN A 654 -27.88 -11.16 -18.09
N LEU A 655 -26.88 -10.28 -18.14
CA LEU A 655 -25.50 -10.62 -18.52
C LEU A 655 -24.85 -11.55 -17.48
N TYR A 656 -25.26 -11.39 -16.23
CA TYR A 656 -24.83 -12.19 -15.07
C TYR A 656 -26.05 -12.74 -14.33
N LYS A 657 -25.83 -13.83 -13.60
CA LYS A 657 -26.76 -14.23 -12.56
C LYS A 657 -26.56 -13.31 -11.35
N THR A 658 -27.59 -12.52 -11.06
CA THR A 658 -27.59 -11.59 -9.92
C THR A 658 -28.44 -12.18 -8.80
N ILE A 659 -27.89 -12.20 -7.59
CA ILE A 659 -28.60 -12.56 -6.35
C ILE A 659 -28.59 -11.33 -5.46
N GLY A 660 -29.71 -10.99 -4.83
CA GLY A 660 -29.81 -9.89 -3.88
C GLY A 660 -30.69 -10.27 -2.69
N PHE A 661 -30.28 -9.91 -1.46
CA PHE A 661 -31.09 -10.08 -0.26
C PHE A 661 -30.63 -9.14 0.87
N TYR A 662 -31.58 -8.88 1.76
CA TYR A 662 -31.38 -8.00 2.90
C TYR A 662 -31.01 -8.78 4.16
N PHE A 663 -30.12 -8.20 4.98
CA PHE A 663 -29.84 -8.67 6.34
C PHE A 663 -29.29 -7.55 7.21
N GLU A 664 -29.32 -7.79 8.52
CA GLU A 664 -28.79 -6.86 9.52
C GLU A 664 -27.62 -7.49 10.29
N VAL A 665 -26.64 -6.65 10.62
CA VAL A 665 -25.53 -6.99 11.52
C VAL A 665 -25.61 -6.08 12.74
N PRO A 666 -26.06 -6.58 13.90
CA PRO A 666 -26.17 -5.78 15.11
C PRO A 666 -24.79 -5.30 15.60
N PRO A 667 -24.72 -4.18 16.37
CA PRO A 667 -23.49 -3.76 17.02
C PRO A 667 -22.85 -4.88 17.85
N LYS A 668 -21.52 -4.96 17.78
CA LYS A 668 -20.70 -5.97 18.51
C LYS A 668 -21.05 -7.44 18.15
N LYS A 669 -21.66 -7.66 16.99
CA LYS A 669 -22.00 -9.00 16.49
C LYS A 669 -21.30 -9.30 15.18
N THR A 670 -21.18 -10.58 14.91
CA THR A 670 -20.74 -11.13 13.63
C THR A 670 -21.94 -11.85 13.00
N VAL A 671 -22.11 -11.68 11.70
CA VAL A 671 -23.08 -12.41 10.87
C VAL A 671 -22.31 -13.12 9.77
N GLU A 672 -22.62 -14.40 9.57
CA GLU A 672 -22.04 -15.22 8.51
C GLU A 672 -23.08 -15.51 7.43
N ILE A 673 -22.74 -15.17 6.18
CA ILE A 673 -23.53 -15.51 4.99
C ILE A 673 -22.79 -16.61 4.25
N LYS A 674 -23.49 -17.69 3.89
CA LYS A 674 -22.96 -18.75 3.01
C LYS A 674 -23.83 -18.91 1.78
N ILE A 675 -23.20 -18.89 0.61
CA ILE A 675 -23.84 -19.07 -0.68
C ILE A 675 -23.18 -20.27 -1.35
N SER A 676 -23.98 -21.32 -1.55
CA SER A 676 -23.54 -22.52 -2.26
C SER A 676 -24.08 -22.50 -3.67
N TYR A 677 -23.21 -22.64 -4.67
CA TYR A 677 -23.58 -22.65 -6.07
C TYR A 677 -22.67 -23.56 -6.90
N GLN A 678 -23.11 -23.90 -8.09
CA GLN A 678 -22.39 -24.72 -9.05
C GLN A 678 -22.27 -23.95 -10.37
N LEU A 679 -21.08 -23.95 -10.98
CA LEU A 679 -20.91 -23.41 -12.33
C LEU A 679 -21.70 -24.24 -13.36
N GLY A 680 -22.20 -23.57 -14.40
CA GLY A 680 -22.89 -24.23 -15.49
C GLY A 680 -21.95 -25.05 -16.40
N GLU A 681 -20.70 -24.64 -16.50
CA GLU A 681 -19.67 -25.34 -17.26
C GLU A 681 -18.93 -26.35 -16.41
N LYS A 682 -18.46 -27.44 -17.07
CA LYS A 682 -17.65 -28.49 -16.43
C LYS A 682 -16.20 -28.41 -16.92
N LEU A 683 -15.30 -28.82 -16.05
CA LEU A 683 -13.92 -29.08 -16.44
C LEU A 683 -13.81 -30.34 -17.27
N THR A 684 -13.31 -30.24 -18.50
CA THR A 684 -13.08 -31.36 -19.41
C THR A 684 -11.70 -31.23 -20.02
N GLY A 685 -10.87 -32.29 -19.94
CA GLY A 685 -9.49 -32.28 -20.47
C GLY A 685 -8.64 -31.14 -19.92
N ASP A 686 -7.83 -30.53 -20.77
CA ASP A 686 -6.98 -29.38 -20.43
C ASP A 686 -7.74 -28.07 -20.60
N LYS A 687 -7.90 -27.32 -19.51
CA LYS A 687 -8.50 -25.99 -19.54
C LYS A 687 -7.72 -24.99 -18.69
N LEU A 688 -7.77 -23.74 -19.10
CA LEU A 688 -7.38 -22.62 -18.27
C LEU A 688 -8.60 -22.18 -17.44
N TYR A 689 -8.62 -22.53 -16.15
CA TYR A 689 -9.62 -21.99 -15.24
C TYR A 689 -9.21 -20.56 -14.84
N GLN A 690 -10.08 -19.61 -15.16
CA GLN A 690 -9.89 -18.19 -14.83
C GLN A 690 -10.97 -17.73 -13.85
N LEU A 691 -10.58 -17.44 -12.64
CA LEU A 691 -11.45 -16.83 -11.62
C LEU A 691 -11.19 -15.33 -11.53
N ILE A 692 -12.22 -14.53 -11.80
CA ILE A 692 -12.19 -13.07 -11.61
C ILE A 692 -12.96 -12.76 -10.32
N VAL A 693 -12.30 -12.13 -9.35
CA VAL A 693 -12.95 -11.62 -8.13
C VAL A 693 -12.90 -10.09 -8.18
N GLN A 694 -14.04 -9.47 -8.43
CA GLN A 694 -14.13 -8.02 -8.58
C GLN A 694 -14.35 -7.33 -7.24
N LYS A 695 -13.65 -6.19 -7.05
CA LYS A 695 -13.78 -5.32 -5.88
C LYS A 695 -14.85 -4.27 -6.12
N GLN A 696 -15.71 -4.06 -5.13
CA GLN A 696 -16.72 -2.99 -5.14
C GLN A 696 -16.07 -1.60 -5.03
N ILE A 697 -16.61 -0.64 -5.77
CA ILE A 697 -16.25 0.78 -5.69
C ILE A 697 -16.46 1.29 -4.26
N GLY A 698 -15.48 2.02 -3.72
CA GLY A 698 -15.54 2.64 -2.40
C GLY A 698 -15.45 1.70 -1.21
N ALA A 699 -15.55 0.39 -1.41
CA ALA A 699 -15.46 -0.56 -0.33
C ALA A 699 -14.06 -0.61 0.31
N SER A 700 -14.01 -0.82 1.63
CA SER A 700 -12.76 -1.11 2.33
C SER A 700 -12.14 -2.41 1.83
N ASN A 701 -10.83 -2.56 1.99
CA ASN A 701 -10.14 -3.79 1.65
C ASN A 701 -10.61 -4.92 2.58
N SER A 702 -10.84 -6.09 2.01
CA SER A 702 -11.33 -7.28 2.72
C SER A 702 -10.33 -8.41 2.57
N ASP A 703 -10.15 -9.23 3.59
CA ASP A 703 -9.36 -10.45 3.46
C ASP A 703 -10.09 -11.43 2.55
N LEU A 704 -9.36 -12.11 1.67
CA LEU A 704 -9.85 -13.12 0.74
C LEU A 704 -9.04 -14.39 0.87
N VAL A 705 -9.71 -15.46 1.24
CA VAL A 705 -9.16 -16.80 1.28
C VAL A 705 -9.75 -17.61 0.12
N LEU A 706 -8.87 -18.19 -0.70
CA LEU A 706 -9.25 -19.12 -1.75
C LEU A 706 -8.81 -20.52 -1.33
N GLN A 707 -9.72 -21.48 -1.45
CA GLN A 707 -9.47 -22.89 -1.17
C GLN A 707 -9.99 -23.72 -2.34
N PHE A 708 -9.13 -24.52 -2.95
CA PHE A 708 -9.51 -25.43 -4.03
C PHE A 708 -9.23 -26.86 -3.61
N SER A 709 -10.23 -27.71 -3.76
CA SER A 709 -10.14 -29.16 -3.55
C SER A 709 -10.36 -29.84 -4.90
N LEU A 710 -9.33 -30.52 -5.40
CA LEU A 710 -9.35 -31.20 -6.70
C LEU A 710 -9.60 -32.70 -6.51
N ALA A 711 -10.45 -33.29 -7.36
CA ALA A 711 -10.60 -34.76 -7.39
C ALA A 711 -9.28 -35.43 -7.85
N LYS A 712 -9.11 -36.70 -7.54
CA LYS A 712 -7.88 -37.46 -7.84
C LYS A 712 -7.50 -37.48 -9.32
N ASN A 713 -8.49 -37.37 -10.21
CA ASN A 713 -8.29 -37.32 -11.66
C ASN A 713 -8.18 -35.88 -12.22
N VAL A 714 -7.96 -34.88 -11.35
CA VAL A 714 -7.74 -33.47 -11.73
C VAL A 714 -6.42 -33.00 -11.18
N THR A 715 -5.57 -32.43 -12.02
CA THR A 715 -4.25 -31.91 -11.63
C THR A 715 -4.09 -30.44 -11.97
N LEU A 716 -3.40 -29.71 -11.11
CA LEU A 716 -2.94 -28.33 -11.35
C LEU A 716 -1.54 -28.39 -11.97
N THR A 717 -1.38 -27.84 -13.18
CA THR A 717 -0.11 -27.82 -13.91
C THR A 717 0.61 -26.46 -13.85
N ASN A 718 -0.15 -25.36 -13.80
CA ASN A 718 0.42 -24.03 -13.74
C ASN A 718 -0.55 -23.03 -13.08
N HIS A 719 -0.01 -21.90 -12.56
CA HIS A 719 -0.81 -20.84 -11.94
C HIS A 719 -0.07 -19.49 -11.94
N ASN A 720 -0.81 -18.36 -11.85
CA ASN A 720 -0.25 -16.99 -11.86
C ASN A 720 -0.11 -16.36 -10.46
N PHE A 721 -0.34 -17.10 -9.38
CA PHE A 721 -0.24 -16.66 -7.99
C PHE A 721 0.61 -17.65 -7.19
N SER A 722 0.88 -17.40 -5.90
CA SER A 722 1.77 -18.26 -5.08
C SER A 722 0.98 -18.98 -3.98
N PRO A 723 0.19 -20.02 -4.32
CA PRO A 723 -0.57 -20.76 -3.35
C PRO A 723 0.30 -21.75 -2.54
N ILE A 724 -0.24 -22.18 -1.41
CA ILE A 724 0.23 -23.38 -0.72
C ILE A 724 -0.52 -24.57 -1.35
N VAL A 725 0.22 -25.48 -1.96
CA VAL A 725 -0.33 -26.70 -2.56
C VAL A 725 0.08 -27.89 -1.70
N LYS A 726 -0.89 -28.65 -1.21
CA LYS A 726 -0.67 -29.88 -0.45
C LYS A 726 -1.62 -30.96 -0.96
N ASP A 727 -1.08 -31.98 -1.59
CA ASP A 727 -1.84 -33.03 -2.27
C ASP A 727 -2.85 -32.44 -3.28
N SER A 728 -4.13 -32.63 -3.05
CA SER A 728 -5.22 -32.10 -3.88
C SER A 728 -5.81 -30.77 -3.36
N GLU A 729 -5.26 -30.21 -2.29
CA GLU A 729 -5.72 -28.98 -1.67
C GLU A 729 -4.79 -27.81 -2.04
N ILE A 730 -5.40 -26.71 -2.49
CA ILE A 730 -4.71 -25.48 -2.88
C ILE A 730 -5.29 -24.36 -2.03
N VAL A 731 -4.44 -23.66 -1.26
CA VAL A 731 -4.88 -22.56 -0.38
C VAL A 731 -4.09 -21.31 -0.71
N TYR A 732 -4.80 -20.19 -0.86
CA TYR A 732 -4.19 -18.89 -1.07
C TYR A 732 -4.90 -17.81 -0.25
N ASN A 733 -4.13 -17.08 0.54
CA ASN A 733 -4.61 -15.96 1.34
C ASN A 733 -4.12 -14.65 0.72
N THR A 734 -5.05 -13.73 0.48
CA THR A 734 -4.75 -12.41 -0.08
C THR A 734 -5.74 -11.37 0.44
N SER A 735 -5.60 -10.13 0.00
CA SER A 735 -6.56 -9.06 0.25
C SER A 735 -7.26 -8.68 -1.06
N LEU A 736 -8.59 -8.50 -1.01
CA LEU A 736 -9.37 -7.92 -2.09
C LEU A 736 -9.24 -6.37 -2.02
N SER A 737 -8.01 -5.90 -2.23
CA SER A 737 -7.69 -4.47 -2.33
C SER A 737 -7.89 -3.91 -3.74
N THR A 738 -7.79 -4.78 -4.74
CA THR A 738 -8.00 -4.50 -6.18
C THR A 738 -8.78 -5.65 -6.77
N ASP A 739 -9.24 -5.53 -8.01
CA ASP A 739 -9.74 -6.69 -8.75
C ASP A 739 -8.65 -7.76 -8.84
N LYS A 740 -9.03 -9.01 -8.75
CA LYS A 740 -8.11 -10.15 -8.78
C LYS A 740 -8.48 -11.10 -9.91
N ILE A 741 -7.47 -11.51 -10.67
CA ILE A 741 -7.61 -12.52 -11.74
C ILE A 741 -6.67 -13.67 -11.40
N PHE A 742 -7.25 -14.79 -11.06
CA PHE A 742 -6.52 -16.03 -10.76
C PHE A 742 -6.61 -16.97 -11.96
N LEU A 743 -5.46 -17.40 -12.44
CA LEU A 743 -5.32 -18.32 -13.56
C LEU A 743 -4.76 -19.65 -13.05
N MET A 744 -5.42 -20.75 -13.37
CA MET A 744 -4.98 -22.10 -13.05
C MET A 744 -5.14 -23.00 -14.29
N GLU A 745 -4.06 -23.60 -14.74
CA GLU A 745 -4.10 -24.63 -15.78
C GLU A 745 -4.44 -25.96 -15.09
N LEU A 746 -5.65 -26.44 -15.40
CA LEU A 746 -6.18 -27.68 -14.83
C LEU A 746 -6.29 -28.73 -15.94
N ASN A 747 -5.84 -29.94 -15.65
CA ASN A 747 -6.01 -31.08 -16.51
C ASN A 747 -6.86 -32.14 -15.82
N LYS A 748 -7.95 -32.55 -16.49
CA LYS A 748 -8.82 -33.65 -16.04
C LYS A 748 -8.58 -34.88 -16.92
N TYR A 749 -8.11 -35.93 -16.29
CA TYR A 749 -7.97 -37.26 -16.93
C TYR A 749 -9.30 -37.99 -16.91
N GLU A 750 -9.45 -38.90 -17.86
CA GLU A 750 -10.62 -39.79 -17.90
C GLU A 750 -10.71 -40.78 -16.72
#